data_83e1096e6ee020eca75c46dd845fb37f
#
_entry.id   83e1096e6ee020eca75c46dd845fb37f
#
_cell.length_a   1.000
_cell.length_b   1.000
_cell.length_c   1.000
_cell.angle_alpha   90.00
_cell.angle_beta   90.00
_cell.angle_gamma   90.00
#
_symmetry.space_group_name_H-M   'P 1'
#
loop_
_entity.id
_entity.type
_entity.pdbx_description
1 polymer ?
#
loop_
_entity_poly.entity_id
_entity_poly.type
_entity_poly.pdbx_seq_one_letter_code
_entity_poly.pdbx_strand_id
1 'polypeptide(L)'
;MPELSSPLEPVVSRIGEQLARLSAGRTPTLFEGRWWSHQALNLAMHDSLFKAQLFRFIDVLPSVTDDEQVVTLAREYLGEGDAALFGTQWGLKALSATSVGARLSGKAIRSQVEHMARTFIAGATVEEAAPRLTDLWHHGRTWSVDLLGEATISDREADRYRDRCVEALTLLAQEAASWPSLPLLERDHLGPIPRVQLSIKISALSPHLDPIDPEGSYCSVAARLRPILDLAMRLPASLIFDMEQADTKTLIVEIFTRLFTEPCYKDYPYAGLALQAYHRDTAQDIDALLAWVRRRGAPIAIRLVKGAYWDSDTIRYRQRGWPVPLFEHKVETDANYESLAYLMLSQSALIRPAFGTHNLRTLAYIEAVAESLRLPPETWEYQMIFGMAEPFQQALVQYRRRLRLYTPVGDLLPGMAYLVRRLLENTSNESFLRKEYVESQSLSTLLAPPVLERQGHNQPCLSQPAGTREFRNEPQRDFAQADNRTAMQQALATVRSQLGRAWISSSEGVHLTGPFLESRNPGRPDEVVGRLSSASSLNVEQAVRRAVQAWESWRDTTMERRVAILCAAASLMRTRRDELAAWEIVECGKPWREADADIAEAIDFLEFYAADWHRLAPPRRLGQEPGELNQRLYSPRGVTAVIAPWNFPLAIPTGMVSAALVTGNPVIFKPSERAPIMGHWLTEILRKAGVPGAILCCLPGGPEIGRSLVHHPDIATIAFTGSKDVGISILKDAGTLLPGQHMVKRVLAEMGGKNAIIVDETADLDDAITGVVSSFTGYAGQKCSACSRAIVHAAIYDSFLDRLKAAVLSLRVGNPEEPGTQVGPVIDRRAQSTIQEYIEIGKKEARLLVEGTVRGPGWYVGPTVFADVAPTHRIAQEEIFGPVLSVMKAASFQDALTLANSTAYALTGGVYSRSPAHLELARQRFDVGNLYLNRPITGALVGRQPFGGHRLSGVGAKAGGEEYLTQFVVTRVVSEQTLRRGFAPPE
;
A
#
# COMPACT_ATOMS: atom_id res chain seq x y z
N MET A 1 32.58 -14.68 -3.94
CA MET A 1 31.97 -15.94 -4.41
C MET A 1 32.98 -16.65 -5.28
N PRO A 2 33.30 -17.93 -5.07
CA PRO A 2 34.27 -18.64 -5.93
C PRO A 2 33.67 -18.84 -7.33
N GLU A 3 34.52 -18.81 -8.34
CA GLU A 3 34.24 -19.12 -9.75
C GLU A 3 33.85 -20.59 -9.91
N LEU A 4 32.68 -20.99 -9.43
CA LEU A 4 32.13 -22.35 -9.48
C LEU A 4 31.58 -22.74 -10.87
N SER A 5 31.42 -21.78 -11.79
CA SER A 5 30.75 -22.00 -13.06
C SER A 5 31.61 -22.68 -14.14
N SER A 6 32.91 -22.52 -14.15
CA SER A 6 33.75 -22.94 -15.27
C SER A 6 33.82 -24.48 -15.48
N PRO A 7 33.94 -25.36 -14.46
CA PRO A 7 34.09 -26.80 -14.72
C PRO A 7 32.74 -27.51 -15.01
N LEU A 8 31.59 -26.92 -14.69
CA LEU A 8 30.25 -27.52 -14.89
C LEU A 8 29.66 -27.21 -16.29
N GLU A 9 30.10 -26.17 -16.95
CA GLU A 9 29.48 -25.71 -18.20
C GLU A 9 29.43 -26.75 -19.33
N PRO A 10 30.48 -27.56 -19.57
CA PRO A 10 30.38 -28.62 -20.57
C PRO A 10 29.33 -29.68 -20.25
N VAL A 11 29.16 -29.98 -18.94
CA VAL A 11 28.16 -30.93 -18.46
C VAL A 11 26.76 -30.33 -18.60
N VAL A 12 26.58 -29.04 -18.25
CA VAL A 12 25.32 -28.30 -18.42
C VAL A 12 24.88 -28.29 -19.89
N SER A 13 25.81 -27.99 -20.80
CA SER A 13 25.53 -28.00 -22.26
C SER A 13 25.11 -29.39 -22.73
N ARG A 14 25.83 -30.44 -22.36
CA ARG A 14 25.53 -31.85 -22.72
C ARG A 14 24.14 -32.27 -22.23
N ILE A 15 23.83 -31.98 -20.98
CA ILE A 15 22.53 -32.34 -20.40
C ILE A 15 21.41 -31.48 -20.99
N GLY A 16 21.64 -30.19 -21.19
CA GLY A 16 20.69 -29.28 -21.83
C GLY A 16 20.33 -29.72 -23.24
N GLU A 17 21.31 -30.13 -24.04
CA GLU A 17 21.07 -30.69 -25.38
C GLU A 17 20.26 -32.00 -25.32
N GLN A 18 20.55 -32.87 -24.33
CA GLN A 18 19.79 -34.10 -24.16
C GLN A 18 18.33 -33.83 -23.80
N LEU A 19 18.07 -32.96 -22.86
CA LEU A 19 16.72 -32.54 -22.48
C LEU A 19 15.96 -31.86 -23.64
N ALA A 20 16.67 -31.03 -24.41
CA ALA A 20 16.10 -30.39 -25.60
C ALA A 20 15.71 -31.42 -26.67
N ARG A 21 16.52 -32.44 -26.88
CA ARG A 21 16.19 -33.56 -27.82
C ARG A 21 14.97 -34.35 -27.35
N LEU A 22 14.84 -34.60 -26.05
CA LEU A 22 13.69 -35.31 -25.49
C LEU A 22 12.41 -34.49 -25.54
N SER A 23 12.50 -33.16 -25.54
CA SER A 23 11.36 -32.23 -25.69
C SER A 23 10.98 -31.95 -27.15
N ALA A 24 11.90 -32.23 -28.12
CA ALA A 24 11.68 -31.97 -29.54
C ALA A 24 10.66 -32.93 -30.17
N GLY A 25 9.75 -32.42 -30.98
CA GLY A 25 8.88 -33.22 -31.86
C GLY A 25 7.38 -33.13 -31.62
N ARG A 26 6.87 -32.26 -30.73
CA ARG A 26 5.43 -32.06 -30.52
C ARG A 26 5.07 -30.58 -30.48
N THR A 27 5.08 -29.93 -31.64
CA THR A 27 4.35 -28.67 -31.80
C THR A 27 2.84 -28.98 -31.89
N PRO A 28 1.98 -28.20 -31.18
CA PRO A 28 0.52 -28.38 -31.28
C PRO A 28 0.06 -28.22 -32.73
N THR A 29 -0.75 -29.14 -33.23
CA THR A 29 -1.26 -29.08 -34.60
C THR A 29 -2.46 -28.14 -34.71
N LEU A 30 -2.69 -27.59 -35.93
CA LEU A 30 -3.75 -26.65 -36.33
C LEU A 30 -5.18 -27.05 -35.90
N PHE A 31 -5.41 -28.32 -35.59
CA PHE A 31 -6.72 -28.87 -35.24
C PHE A 31 -6.96 -29.00 -33.73
N GLU A 32 -5.97 -28.69 -32.88
CA GLU A 32 -6.16 -28.66 -31.44
C GLU A 32 -6.62 -27.27 -31.03
N GLY A 33 -7.65 -27.15 -30.20
CA GLY A 33 -8.18 -25.86 -29.68
C GLY A 33 -7.14 -24.96 -28.99
N ARG A 34 -5.95 -25.51 -28.70
CA ARG A 34 -4.76 -24.83 -28.25
C ARG A 34 -4.12 -23.85 -29.26
N TRP A 35 -4.36 -24.04 -30.57
CA TRP A 35 -3.78 -23.18 -31.63
C TRP A 35 -4.33 -21.74 -31.57
N TRP A 36 -5.59 -21.56 -31.24
CA TRP A 36 -6.23 -20.24 -31.15
C TRP A 36 -5.73 -19.44 -29.94
N SER A 37 -5.49 -20.11 -28.80
CA SER A 37 -4.86 -19.48 -27.63
C SER A 37 -3.42 -19.06 -27.92
N HIS A 38 -2.68 -19.81 -28.75
CA HIS A 38 -1.34 -19.45 -29.19
C HIS A 38 -1.33 -18.22 -30.12
N GLN A 39 -2.30 -18.03 -31.00
CA GLN A 39 -2.34 -16.85 -31.88
C GLN A 39 -2.69 -15.55 -31.14
N ALA A 40 -3.65 -15.58 -30.22
CA ALA A 40 -3.96 -14.42 -29.38
C ALA A 40 -2.76 -14.05 -28.49
N LEU A 41 -2.08 -15.07 -27.96
CA LEU A 41 -0.85 -14.88 -27.17
C LEU A 41 0.29 -14.31 -28.03
N ASN A 42 0.45 -14.78 -29.28
CA ASN A 42 1.48 -14.28 -30.20
C ASN A 42 1.25 -12.81 -30.60
N LEU A 43 -0.01 -12.40 -30.85
CA LEU A 43 -0.33 -11.00 -31.09
C LEU A 43 0.00 -10.13 -29.85
N ALA A 44 -0.39 -10.56 -28.66
CA ALA A 44 -0.09 -9.88 -27.42
C ALA A 44 1.43 -9.81 -27.12
N MET A 45 2.24 -10.70 -27.70
CA MET A 45 3.69 -10.67 -27.52
C MET A 45 4.40 -9.63 -28.37
N HIS A 46 3.78 -9.13 -29.45
CA HIS A 46 4.39 -8.15 -30.35
C HIS A 46 4.08 -6.69 -30.00
N ASP A 47 2.96 -6.43 -29.30
CA ASP A 47 2.55 -5.09 -28.87
C ASP A 47 2.38 -5.03 -27.33
N SER A 48 3.25 -4.26 -26.68
CA SER A 48 3.23 -4.12 -25.21
C SER A 48 2.00 -3.38 -24.71
N LEU A 49 1.44 -2.44 -25.46
CA LEU A 49 0.23 -1.70 -25.10
C LEU A 49 -1.00 -2.58 -25.22
N PHE A 50 -1.16 -3.26 -26.34
CA PHE A 50 -2.24 -4.22 -26.57
C PHE A 50 -2.23 -5.34 -25.51
N LYS A 51 -1.04 -5.88 -25.21
CA LYS A 51 -0.84 -6.83 -24.12
C LYS A 51 -1.38 -6.33 -22.78
N ALA A 52 -1.00 -5.12 -22.38
CA ALA A 52 -1.43 -4.53 -21.12
C ALA A 52 -2.96 -4.35 -21.08
N GLN A 53 -3.57 -3.91 -22.17
CA GLN A 53 -5.03 -3.71 -22.25
C GLN A 53 -5.79 -5.04 -22.26
N LEU A 54 -5.28 -6.06 -22.96
CA LEU A 54 -5.87 -7.39 -22.97
C LEU A 54 -5.88 -8.01 -21.56
N PHE A 55 -4.77 -7.89 -20.81
CA PHE A 55 -4.71 -8.41 -19.46
C PHE A 55 -5.63 -7.68 -18.49
N ARG A 56 -5.73 -6.35 -18.61
CA ARG A 56 -6.69 -5.56 -17.84
C ARG A 56 -8.13 -5.94 -18.16
N PHE A 57 -8.44 -6.20 -19.42
CA PHE A 57 -9.74 -6.68 -19.83
C PHE A 57 -10.05 -8.07 -19.25
N ILE A 58 -9.10 -9.00 -19.31
CA ILE A 58 -9.26 -10.33 -18.72
C ILE A 58 -9.47 -10.23 -17.20
N ASP A 59 -8.73 -9.37 -16.54
CA ASP A 59 -8.81 -9.16 -15.08
C ASP A 59 -10.19 -8.62 -14.63
N VAL A 60 -10.87 -7.83 -15.45
CA VAL A 60 -12.19 -7.29 -15.11
C VAL A 60 -13.35 -8.29 -15.32
N LEU A 61 -13.18 -9.29 -16.20
CA LEU A 61 -14.25 -10.24 -16.56
C LEU A 61 -14.92 -10.95 -15.38
N PRO A 62 -14.20 -11.32 -14.28
CA PRO A 62 -14.81 -11.96 -13.12
C PRO A 62 -15.90 -11.13 -12.44
N SER A 63 -15.77 -9.80 -12.45
CA SER A 63 -16.71 -8.89 -11.79
C SER A 63 -17.95 -8.58 -12.65
N VAL A 64 -17.93 -8.92 -13.94
CA VAL A 64 -19.02 -8.62 -14.88
C VAL A 64 -19.97 -9.80 -14.97
N THR A 65 -21.25 -9.58 -14.63
CA THR A 65 -22.28 -10.61 -14.69
C THR A 65 -23.10 -10.58 -15.99
N ASP A 66 -23.14 -9.44 -16.67
CA ASP A 66 -23.88 -9.23 -17.92
C ASP A 66 -22.99 -9.37 -19.16
N ASP A 67 -23.41 -10.22 -20.09
CA ASP A 67 -22.68 -10.44 -21.33
C ASP A 67 -22.65 -9.22 -22.27
N GLU A 68 -23.60 -8.28 -22.18
CA GLU A 68 -23.55 -7.02 -22.94
C GLU A 68 -22.43 -6.12 -22.43
N GLN A 69 -22.20 -6.09 -21.11
CA GLN A 69 -21.10 -5.35 -20.49
C GLN A 69 -19.73 -5.91 -20.88
N VAL A 70 -19.60 -7.23 -21.06
CA VAL A 70 -18.36 -7.85 -21.56
C VAL A 70 -17.95 -7.24 -22.90
N VAL A 71 -18.89 -7.02 -23.83
CA VAL A 71 -18.61 -6.41 -25.12
C VAL A 71 -18.26 -4.93 -24.98
N THR A 72 -18.95 -4.22 -24.09
CA THR A 72 -18.67 -2.79 -23.80
C THR A 72 -17.25 -2.61 -23.28
N LEU A 73 -16.86 -3.39 -22.28
CA LEU A 73 -15.51 -3.36 -21.71
C LEU A 73 -14.44 -3.81 -22.72
N ALA A 74 -14.73 -4.81 -23.55
CA ALA A 74 -13.82 -5.20 -24.63
C ALA A 74 -13.52 -4.03 -25.56
N ARG A 75 -14.51 -3.18 -25.88
CA ARG A 75 -14.31 -1.97 -26.69
C ARG A 75 -13.54 -0.89 -25.94
N GLU A 76 -13.85 -0.68 -24.65
CA GLU A 76 -13.16 0.32 -23.84
C GLU A 76 -11.66 0.03 -23.70
N TYR A 77 -11.30 -1.25 -23.52
CA TYR A 77 -9.91 -1.65 -23.32
C TYR A 77 -9.13 -1.82 -24.61
N LEU A 78 -9.76 -2.43 -25.64
CA LEU A 78 -9.05 -2.82 -26.87
C LEU A 78 -9.20 -1.80 -28.00
N GLY A 79 -10.05 -0.76 -27.84
CA GLY A 79 -10.28 0.28 -28.84
C GLY A 79 -11.01 -0.21 -30.11
N GLU A 80 -11.46 0.74 -30.97
CA GLU A 80 -12.16 0.38 -32.21
C GLU A 80 -11.21 -0.20 -33.29
N GLY A 81 -9.91 0.14 -33.24
CA GLY A 81 -8.90 -0.33 -34.20
C GLY A 81 -8.44 -1.76 -33.93
N ASP A 82 -8.11 -2.06 -32.71
CA ASP A 82 -7.55 -3.34 -32.28
C ASP A 82 -8.65 -4.37 -31.97
N ALA A 83 -9.81 -3.91 -31.48
CA ALA A 83 -11.02 -4.73 -31.42
C ALA A 83 -11.46 -5.22 -32.81
N ALA A 84 -11.09 -4.53 -33.92
CA ALA A 84 -11.33 -4.99 -35.26
C ALA A 84 -10.49 -6.22 -35.64
N LEU A 85 -9.26 -6.34 -35.16
CA LEU A 85 -8.41 -7.52 -35.35
C LEU A 85 -8.92 -8.69 -34.48
N PHE A 86 -9.31 -8.42 -33.25
CA PHE A 86 -9.97 -9.38 -32.37
C PHE A 86 -11.36 -9.76 -32.89
N GLY A 87 -12.12 -8.77 -33.39
CA GLY A 87 -13.47 -8.95 -33.94
C GLY A 87 -13.54 -9.66 -35.31
N THR A 88 -12.53 -9.54 -36.18
CA THR A 88 -12.49 -10.28 -37.46
C THR A 88 -12.15 -11.74 -37.28
N GLN A 89 -11.31 -12.06 -36.28
CA GLN A 89 -11.01 -13.45 -35.95
C GLN A 89 -12.13 -14.14 -35.18
N TRP A 90 -12.96 -13.38 -34.44
CA TRP A 90 -14.02 -13.90 -33.57
C TRP A 90 -15.44 -13.67 -34.12
N GLY A 91 -15.57 -13.14 -35.32
CA GLY A 91 -16.86 -12.85 -35.95
C GLY A 91 -17.71 -11.74 -35.29
N LEU A 92 -17.09 -10.93 -34.42
CA LEU A 92 -17.79 -10.01 -33.54
C LEU A 92 -18.34 -8.74 -34.21
N LYS A 93 -17.85 -8.33 -35.39
CA LYS A 93 -18.27 -7.08 -36.04
C LYS A 93 -19.72 -7.08 -36.54
N ALA A 94 -20.25 -8.24 -36.91
CA ALA A 94 -21.63 -8.34 -37.46
C ALA A 94 -22.66 -8.59 -36.34
N LEU A 95 -22.28 -9.20 -35.22
CA LEU A 95 -23.17 -9.61 -34.14
C LEU A 95 -23.36 -8.53 -33.06
N SER A 96 -22.42 -7.59 -32.90
CA SER A 96 -22.45 -6.58 -31.85
C SER A 96 -23.34 -5.36 -32.10
N ALA A 97 -24.01 -5.29 -33.28
CA ALA A 97 -24.89 -4.17 -33.63
C ALA A 97 -26.27 -4.19 -32.98
N THR A 98 -26.66 -5.32 -32.39
CA THR A 98 -27.92 -5.51 -31.67
C THR A 98 -27.67 -6.04 -30.25
N SER A 99 -28.59 -5.81 -29.31
CA SER A 99 -28.44 -6.32 -27.94
C SER A 99 -28.37 -7.85 -27.89
N VAL A 100 -29.07 -8.55 -28.74
CA VAL A 100 -29.02 -10.03 -28.85
C VAL A 100 -27.65 -10.47 -29.39
N GLY A 101 -27.12 -9.75 -30.38
CA GLY A 101 -25.77 -10.01 -30.92
C GLY A 101 -24.66 -9.71 -29.92
N ALA A 102 -24.80 -8.65 -29.13
CA ALA A 102 -23.86 -8.31 -28.06
C ALA A 102 -23.83 -9.40 -26.95
N ARG A 103 -24.99 -9.90 -26.51
CA ARG A 103 -25.06 -11.02 -25.54
C ARG A 103 -24.42 -12.30 -26.05
N LEU A 104 -24.69 -12.68 -27.30
CA LEU A 104 -24.06 -13.86 -27.91
C LEU A 104 -22.54 -13.72 -28.01
N SER A 105 -22.06 -12.52 -28.36
CA SER A 105 -20.63 -12.21 -28.43
C SER A 105 -19.99 -12.20 -27.06
N GLY A 106 -20.62 -11.61 -26.05
CA GLY A 106 -20.15 -11.59 -24.66
C GLY A 106 -20.03 -12.99 -24.07
N LYS A 107 -21.05 -13.82 -24.31
CA LYS A 107 -21.02 -15.23 -23.90
C LYS A 107 -19.89 -16.01 -24.58
N ALA A 108 -19.63 -15.77 -25.86
CA ALA A 108 -18.54 -16.40 -26.57
C ALA A 108 -17.16 -15.98 -26.03
N ILE A 109 -16.96 -14.69 -25.73
CA ILE A 109 -15.76 -14.18 -25.10
C ILE A 109 -15.54 -14.85 -23.74
N ARG A 110 -16.55 -14.83 -22.88
CA ARG A 110 -16.49 -15.45 -21.55
C ARG A 110 -16.14 -16.94 -21.62
N SER A 111 -16.84 -17.69 -22.47
CA SER A 111 -16.58 -19.11 -22.66
C SER A 111 -15.15 -19.39 -23.13
N GLN A 112 -14.62 -18.55 -23.99
CA GLN A 112 -13.24 -18.70 -24.48
C GLN A 112 -12.22 -18.40 -23.37
N VAL A 113 -12.46 -17.38 -22.54
CA VAL A 113 -11.58 -17.06 -21.39
C VAL A 113 -11.66 -18.17 -20.34
N GLU A 114 -12.84 -18.72 -20.06
CA GLU A 114 -12.99 -19.88 -19.19
C GLU A 114 -12.28 -21.12 -19.73
N HIS A 115 -12.34 -21.35 -21.05
CA HIS A 115 -11.61 -22.44 -21.68
C HIS A 115 -10.09 -22.26 -21.53
N MET A 116 -9.60 -21.03 -21.69
CA MET A 116 -8.20 -20.68 -21.44
C MET A 116 -7.83 -20.91 -19.95
N ALA A 117 -8.68 -20.50 -19.02
CA ALA A 117 -8.45 -20.71 -17.59
C ALA A 117 -8.35 -22.20 -17.23
N ARG A 118 -9.17 -23.06 -17.84
CA ARG A 118 -9.14 -24.52 -17.65
C ARG A 118 -7.84 -25.19 -18.10
N THR A 119 -7.00 -24.49 -18.85
CA THR A 119 -5.66 -24.98 -19.21
C THR A 119 -4.73 -24.94 -17.99
N PHE A 120 -4.91 -23.99 -17.07
CA PHE A 120 -4.04 -23.74 -15.92
C PHE A 120 -4.68 -24.10 -14.58
N ILE A 121 -6.00 -24.26 -14.52
CA ILE A 121 -6.78 -24.62 -13.33
C ILE A 121 -7.38 -26.01 -13.55
N ALA A 122 -7.09 -26.92 -12.63
CA ALA A 122 -7.47 -28.33 -12.81
C ALA A 122 -8.98 -28.59 -12.67
N GLY A 123 -9.67 -27.79 -11.86
CA GLY A 123 -11.10 -27.85 -11.64
C GLY A 123 -11.57 -26.77 -10.67
N ALA A 124 -12.85 -26.48 -10.62
CA ALA A 124 -13.41 -25.53 -9.67
C ALA A 124 -13.40 -26.09 -8.23
N THR A 125 -13.55 -27.41 -8.10
CA THR A 125 -13.47 -28.13 -6.82
C THR A 125 -12.46 -29.26 -6.91
N VAL A 126 -12.13 -29.89 -5.77
CA VAL A 126 -11.22 -31.03 -5.71
C VAL A 126 -11.81 -32.23 -6.45
N GLU A 127 -13.12 -32.46 -6.37
CA GLU A 127 -13.81 -33.52 -7.07
C GLU A 127 -13.73 -33.35 -8.60
N GLU A 128 -13.87 -32.13 -9.10
CA GLU A 128 -13.68 -31.85 -10.53
C GLU A 128 -12.23 -32.02 -10.98
N ALA A 129 -11.26 -31.72 -10.09
CA ALA A 129 -9.85 -31.86 -10.35
C ALA A 129 -9.38 -33.33 -10.29
N ALA A 130 -10.01 -34.18 -9.47
CA ALA A 130 -9.58 -35.54 -9.17
C ALA A 130 -9.30 -36.41 -10.40
N PRO A 131 -10.12 -36.42 -11.47
CA PRO A 131 -9.81 -37.19 -12.67
C PRO A 131 -8.50 -36.77 -13.35
N ARG A 132 -8.19 -35.47 -13.37
CA ARG A 132 -6.95 -34.94 -13.94
C ARG A 132 -5.75 -35.27 -13.04
N LEU A 133 -5.91 -35.22 -11.73
CA LEU A 133 -4.86 -35.60 -10.77
C LEU A 133 -4.54 -37.08 -10.88
N THR A 134 -5.56 -37.93 -11.06
CA THR A 134 -5.44 -39.38 -11.32
C THR A 134 -4.70 -39.62 -12.63
N ASP A 135 -5.05 -38.93 -13.70
CA ASP A 135 -4.36 -39.03 -14.99
C ASP A 135 -2.89 -38.65 -14.91
N LEU A 136 -2.56 -37.57 -14.21
CA LEU A 136 -1.18 -37.16 -13.97
C LEU A 136 -0.38 -38.27 -13.26
N TRP A 137 -0.97 -38.87 -12.22
CA TRP A 137 -0.33 -39.97 -11.48
C TRP A 137 -0.04 -41.19 -12.37
N HIS A 138 -1.02 -41.60 -13.16
CA HIS A 138 -0.84 -42.74 -14.11
C HIS A 138 0.25 -42.48 -15.16
N HIS A 139 0.48 -41.19 -15.48
CA HIS A 139 1.55 -40.79 -16.41
C HIS A 139 2.88 -40.47 -15.73
N GLY A 140 3.07 -40.88 -14.46
CA GLY A 140 4.34 -40.76 -13.73
C GLY A 140 4.63 -39.34 -13.25
N ARG A 141 3.61 -38.50 -13.08
CA ARG A 141 3.66 -37.13 -12.56
C ARG A 141 2.91 -37.03 -11.25
N THR A 142 3.51 -36.43 -10.23
CA THR A 142 2.80 -36.11 -8.99
C THR A 142 2.35 -34.64 -9.01
N TRP A 143 1.65 -34.20 -7.97
CA TRP A 143 1.06 -32.87 -7.92
C TRP A 143 1.13 -32.25 -6.52
N SER A 144 1.00 -30.94 -6.47
CA SER A 144 0.80 -30.13 -5.29
C SER A 144 -0.44 -29.28 -5.53
N VAL A 145 -1.53 -29.56 -4.82
CA VAL A 145 -2.77 -28.80 -4.99
C VAL A 145 -2.63 -27.45 -4.29
N ASP A 146 -2.94 -26.38 -5.02
CA ASP A 146 -3.14 -25.03 -4.50
C ASP A 146 -4.62 -24.67 -4.57
N LEU A 147 -5.26 -24.50 -3.43
CA LEU A 147 -6.61 -23.98 -3.37
C LEU A 147 -6.59 -22.49 -3.63
N LEU A 148 -7.06 -22.10 -4.82
CA LEU A 148 -7.13 -20.71 -5.20
C LEU A 148 -7.88 -19.90 -4.15
N GLY A 149 -7.26 -18.82 -3.72
CA GLY A 149 -7.71 -17.87 -2.72
C GLY A 149 -6.52 -16.96 -2.44
N GLU A 150 -6.77 -15.66 -2.41
CA GLU A 150 -5.74 -14.67 -2.07
C GLU A 150 -5.94 -14.19 -0.64
N ALA A 151 -5.24 -13.10 -0.27
CA ALA A 151 -5.33 -12.52 1.06
C ALA A 151 -6.81 -12.31 1.47
N THR A 152 -7.16 -12.79 2.65
CA THR A 152 -8.51 -12.65 3.18
C THR A 152 -8.70 -11.31 3.85
N ILE A 153 -9.89 -10.74 3.71
CA ILE A 153 -10.24 -9.46 4.33
C ILE A 153 -11.02 -9.63 5.64
N SER A 154 -11.35 -10.88 6.01
CA SER A 154 -12.13 -11.17 7.22
C SER A 154 -11.81 -12.53 7.83
N ASP A 155 -12.03 -12.66 9.14
CA ASP A 155 -11.90 -13.93 9.87
C ASP A 155 -12.83 -15.01 9.29
N ARG A 156 -14.01 -14.61 8.82
CA ARG A 156 -14.96 -15.53 8.18
C ARG A 156 -14.41 -16.15 6.89
N GLU A 157 -13.73 -15.38 6.07
CA GLU A 157 -13.07 -15.87 4.84
C GLU A 157 -11.90 -16.78 5.19
N ALA A 158 -11.09 -16.40 6.18
CA ALA A 158 -9.98 -17.20 6.66
C ALA A 158 -10.45 -18.57 7.22
N ASP A 159 -11.55 -18.61 7.96
CA ASP A 159 -12.16 -19.85 8.45
C ASP A 159 -12.67 -20.73 7.30
N ARG A 160 -13.32 -20.15 6.28
CA ARG A 160 -13.72 -20.88 5.07
C ARG A 160 -12.54 -21.48 4.33
N TYR A 161 -11.44 -20.74 4.20
CA TYR A 161 -10.23 -21.26 3.56
C TYR A 161 -9.63 -22.43 4.35
N ARG A 162 -9.55 -22.35 5.69
CA ARG A 162 -9.18 -23.47 6.56
C ARG A 162 -10.06 -24.69 6.30
N ASP A 163 -11.38 -24.54 6.29
CA ASP A 163 -12.34 -25.63 6.11
C ASP A 163 -12.19 -26.29 4.74
N ARG A 164 -11.98 -25.50 3.68
CA ARG A 164 -11.66 -26.00 2.33
C ARG A 164 -10.34 -26.79 2.32
N CYS A 165 -9.31 -26.37 3.05
CA CYS A 165 -8.06 -27.13 3.16
C CYS A 165 -8.28 -28.50 3.84
N VAL A 166 -9.08 -28.54 4.90
CA VAL A 166 -9.43 -29.77 5.61
C VAL A 166 -10.23 -30.73 4.71
N GLU A 167 -11.22 -30.23 4.00
CA GLU A 167 -12.01 -30.98 3.03
C GLU A 167 -11.13 -31.53 1.89
N ALA A 168 -10.31 -30.66 1.30
CA ALA A 168 -9.39 -31.05 0.22
C ALA A 168 -8.43 -32.17 0.63
N LEU A 169 -7.82 -32.07 1.82
CA LEU A 169 -6.94 -33.14 2.34
C LEU A 169 -7.68 -34.46 2.48
N THR A 170 -8.93 -34.43 2.97
CA THR A 170 -9.74 -35.64 3.16
C THR A 170 -10.07 -36.31 1.82
N LEU A 171 -10.55 -35.54 0.86
CA LEU A 171 -10.93 -36.04 -0.48
C LEU A 171 -9.73 -36.55 -1.25
N LEU A 172 -8.64 -35.78 -1.27
CA LEU A 172 -7.39 -36.18 -1.97
C LEU A 172 -6.78 -37.46 -1.37
N ALA A 173 -6.85 -37.65 -0.06
CA ALA A 173 -6.36 -38.86 0.58
C ALA A 173 -7.19 -40.09 0.21
N GLN A 174 -8.52 -39.94 0.13
CA GLN A 174 -9.44 -41.01 -0.32
C GLN A 174 -9.19 -41.41 -1.77
N GLU A 175 -9.09 -40.43 -2.67
CA GLU A 175 -8.78 -40.68 -4.09
C GLU A 175 -7.42 -41.34 -4.28
N ALA A 176 -6.37 -40.80 -3.64
CA ALA A 176 -5.01 -41.30 -3.77
C ALA A 176 -4.82 -42.71 -3.23
N ALA A 177 -5.68 -43.19 -2.33
CA ALA A 177 -5.62 -44.55 -1.79
C ALA A 177 -5.81 -45.62 -2.87
N SER A 178 -6.59 -45.34 -3.93
CA SER A 178 -6.90 -46.27 -5.03
C SER A 178 -5.79 -46.33 -6.11
N TRP A 179 -4.82 -45.40 -6.11
CA TRP A 179 -3.85 -45.28 -7.19
C TRP A 179 -2.76 -46.36 -7.11
N PRO A 180 -2.24 -46.79 -8.28
CA PRO A 180 -1.15 -47.79 -8.31
C PRO A 180 0.12 -47.23 -7.63
N SER A 181 0.89 -48.11 -7.04
CA SER A 181 2.16 -47.71 -6.44
C SER A 181 3.18 -47.37 -7.53
N LEU A 182 3.80 -46.19 -7.40
CA LEU A 182 4.87 -45.73 -8.27
C LEU A 182 6.07 -45.31 -7.40
N PRO A 183 7.08 -46.19 -7.23
CA PRO A 183 8.20 -45.99 -6.29
C PRO A 183 8.93 -44.66 -6.50
N LEU A 184 9.07 -44.19 -7.75
CA LEU A 184 9.69 -42.90 -8.07
C LEU A 184 8.96 -41.71 -7.47
N LEU A 185 7.63 -41.80 -7.32
CA LEU A 185 6.78 -40.75 -6.79
C LEU A 185 6.55 -40.85 -5.27
N GLU A 186 6.77 -42.03 -4.68
CA GLU A 186 6.41 -42.35 -3.30
C GLU A 186 7.62 -42.43 -2.37
N ARG A 187 8.83 -42.31 -2.89
CA ARG A 187 10.05 -42.40 -2.10
C ARG A 187 11.13 -41.44 -2.56
N ASP A 188 11.84 -40.86 -1.61
CA ASP A 188 13.03 -40.06 -1.83
C ASP A 188 14.24 -40.63 -1.07
N HIS A 189 15.36 -39.92 -1.08
CA HIS A 189 16.60 -40.27 -0.38
C HIS A 189 16.47 -40.29 1.14
N LEU A 190 15.43 -39.64 1.72
CA LEU A 190 15.14 -39.61 3.17
C LEU A 190 14.04 -40.59 3.55
N GLY A 191 13.48 -41.36 2.61
CA GLY A 191 12.46 -42.35 2.88
C GLY A 191 11.14 -42.14 2.11
N PRO A 192 10.04 -42.68 2.63
CA PRO A 192 8.75 -42.52 1.98
C PRO A 192 8.28 -41.06 1.96
N ILE A 193 7.54 -40.69 0.93
CA ILE A 193 6.86 -39.39 0.81
C ILE A 193 5.37 -39.57 0.55
N PRO A 194 4.50 -38.73 1.08
CA PRO A 194 3.09 -38.81 0.88
C PRO A 194 2.69 -38.58 -0.59
N ARG A 195 1.61 -39.26 -1.02
CA ARG A 195 1.00 -39.06 -2.34
C ARG A 195 0.32 -37.67 -2.41
N VAL A 196 -0.26 -37.23 -1.29
CA VAL A 196 -1.00 -35.97 -1.18
C VAL A 196 -0.06 -34.86 -0.76
N GLN A 197 -0.07 -33.77 -1.49
CA GLN A 197 0.58 -32.52 -1.11
C GLN A 197 -0.36 -31.33 -1.31
N LEU A 198 -0.51 -30.51 -0.27
CA LEU A 198 -1.26 -29.25 -0.31
C LEU A 198 -0.30 -28.08 -0.15
N SER A 199 -0.44 -27.11 -1.02
CA SER A 199 0.22 -25.81 -0.93
C SER A 199 -0.71 -24.83 -0.24
N ILE A 200 -0.24 -24.10 0.77
CA ILE A 200 -1.07 -23.24 1.63
C ILE A 200 -0.55 -21.82 1.55
N LYS A 201 -1.46 -20.88 1.25
CA LYS A 201 -1.20 -19.44 1.34
C LYS A 201 -1.48 -18.96 2.77
N ILE A 202 -0.45 -18.42 3.41
CA ILE A 202 -0.55 -17.99 4.81
C ILE A 202 -1.42 -16.74 4.94
N SER A 203 -1.42 -15.86 3.93
CA SER A 203 -2.30 -14.68 3.88
C SER A 203 -3.79 -15.04 3.79
N ALA A 204 -4.13 -16.22 3.28
CA ALA A 204 -5.50 -16.72 3.23
C ALA A 204 -6.02 -17.26 4.57
N LEU A 205 -5.15 -17.48 5.55
CA LEU A 205 -5.50 -17.97 6.88
C LEU A 205 -5.72 -16.88 7.93
N SER A 206 -5.41 -15.62 7.62
CA SER A 206 -5.61 -14.53 8.58
C SER A 206 -5.72 -13.16 7.91
N PRO A 207 -6.77 -12.39 8.19
CA PRO A 207 -6.83 -10.98 7.81
C PRO A 207 -5.89 -10.10 8.65
N HIS A 208 -5.25 -10.68 9.65
CA HIS A 208 -4.33 -10.00 10.58
C HIS A 208 -2.87 -10.41 10.36
N LEU A 209 -2.54 -10.94 9.18
CA LEU A 209 -1.16 -11.22 8.83
C LEU A 209 -0.44 -9.91 8.53
N ASP A 210 0.19 -9.35 9.56
CA ASP A 210 0.85 -8.06 9.50
C ASP A 210 2.19 -8.08 10.26
N PRO A 211 3.32 -7.79 9.58
CA PRO A 211 4.64 -7.78 10.21
C PRO A 211 4.82 -6.79 11.36
N ILE A 212 3.93 -5.81 11.51
CA ILE A 212 3.96 -4.90 12.67
C ILE A 212 3.67 -5.64 13.98
N ASP A 213 2.83 -6.69 13.91
CA ASP A 213 2.44 -7.52 15.05
C ASP A 213 2.71 -9.01 14.77
N PRO A 214 3.97 -9.48 14.87
CA PRO A 214 4.31 -10.87 14.61
C PRO A 214 3.62 -11.86 15.55
N GLU A 215 3.45 -11.48 16.82
CA GLU A 215 2.80 -12.35 17.82
C GLU A 215 1.32 -12.54 17.52
N GLY A 216 0.58 -11.46 17.28
CA GLY A 216 -0.82 -11.54 16.91
C GLY A 216 -1.05 -12.24 15.57
N SER A 217 -0.14 -12.05 14.61
CA SER A 217 -0.14 -12.76 13.33
C SER A 217 0.06 -14.26 13.54
N TYR A 218 1.07 -14.66 14.33
CA TYR A 218 1.31 -16.07 14.66
C TYR A 218 0.09 -16.71 15.33
N CYS A 219 -0.47 -16.09 16.36
CA CYS A 219 -1.62 -16.61 17.08
C CYS A 219 -2.83 -16.84 16.15
N SER A 220 -3.11 -15.88 15.28
CA SER A 220 -4.25 -15.93 14.34
C SER A 220 -4.07 -17.02 13.28
N VAL A 221 -2.87 -17.13 12.69
CA VAL A 221 -2.55 -18.14 11.67
C VAL A 221 -2.46 -19.53 12.29
N ALA A 222 -1.75 -19.69 13.41
CA ALA A 222 -1.56 -20.98 14.06
C ALA A 222 -2.89 -21.62 14.51
N ALA A 223 -3.84 -20.81 14.97
CA ALA A 223 -5.17 -21.31 15.36
C ALA A 223 -5.89 -22.01 14.20
N ARG A 224 -5.69 -21.53 12.96
CA ARG A 224 -6.29 -22.11 11.74
C ARG A 224 -5.44 -23.17 11.08
N LEU A 225 -4.12 -23.12 11.24
CA LEU A 225 -3.22 -24.15 10.71
C LEU A 225 -3.26 -25.46 11.49
N ARG A 226 -3.43 -25.42 12.83
CA ARG A 226 -3.43 -26.64 13.66
C ARG A 226 -4.42 -27.69 13.21
N PRO A 227 -5.71 -27.41 12.93
CA PRO A 227 -6.66 -28.40 12.40
C PRO A 227 -6.20 -29.03 11.07
N ILE A 228 -5.58 -28.25 10.18
CA ILE A 228 -5.04 -28.75 8.92
C ILE A 228 -3.82 -29.66 9.15
N LEU A 229 -2.91 -29.27 10.05
CA LEU A 229 -1.73 -30.06 10.41
C LEU A 229 -2.12 -31.37 11.10
N ASP A 230 -3.03 -31.31 12.05
CA ASP A 230 -3.52 -32.51 12.76
C ASP A 230 -4.13 -33.53 11.79
N LEU A 231 -4.84 -33.06 10.77
CA LEU A 231 -5.38 -33.92 9.72
C LEU A 231 -4.27 -34.45 8.82
N ALA A 232 -3.33 -33.59 8.36
CA ALA A 232 -2.22 -33.98 7.50
C ALA A 232 -1.31 -35.05 8.14
N MET A 233 -1.15 -35.01 9.47
CA MET A 233 -0.41 -36.02 10.21
C MET A 233 -1.14 -37.37 10.24
N ARG A 234 -2.48 -37.37 10.35
CA ARG A 234 -3.29 -38.59 10.33
C ARG A 234 -3.42 -39.22 8.96
N LEU A 235 -3.49 -38.41 7.91
CA LEU A 235 -3.73 -38.82 6.51
C LEU A 235 -2.42 -38.83 5.68
N PRO A 236 -1.29 -39.22 6.19
CA PRO A 236 0.06 -38.94 5.67
C PRO A 236 0.03 -38.03 4.41
N ALA A 237 0.06 -36.73 4.64
CA ALA A 237 0.07 -35.71 3.58
C ALA A 237 1.26 -34.76 3.77
N SER A 238 1.70 -34.07 2.73
CA SER A 238 2.69 -33.01 2.79
C SER A 238 2.02 -31.65 2.78
N LEU A 239 2.53 -30.71 3.58
CA LEU A 239 2.09 -29.33 3.57
C LEU A 239 3.24 -28.38 3.20
N ILE A 240 3.04 -27.56 2.18
CA ILE A 240 4.02 -26.57 1.73
C ILE A 240 3.45 -25.18 1.96
N PHE A 241 4.18 -24.31 2.68
CA PHE A 241 3.82 -22.90 2.81
C PHE A 241 4.31 -22.15 1.58
N ASP A 242 3.41 -21.55 0.85
CA ASP A 242 3.76 -20.70 -0.27
C ASP A 242 4.39 -19.41 0.25
N MET A 243 5.36 -18.88 -0.49
CA MET A 243 5.94 -17.58 -0.22
C MET A 243 5.24 -16.54 -1.10
N GLU A 244 4.86 -15.44 -0.46
CA GLU A 244 4.06 -14.41 -1.08
C GLU A 244 4.88 -13.10 -1.23
N GLN A 245 4.36 -11.97 -0.79
CA GLN A 245 4.97 -10.65 -0.95
C GLN A 245 6.22 -10.47 -0.07
N ALA A 246 7.10 -9.58 -0.50
CA ALA A 246 8.39 -9.35 0.16
C ALA A 246 8.26 -8.87 1.62
N ASP A 247 7.25 -8.06 1.93
CA ASP A 247 7.04 -7.51 3.27
C ASP A 247 6.57 -8.57 4.30
N THR A 248 5.96 -9.68 3.85
CA THR A 248 5.52 -10.78 4.71
C THR A 248 6.48 -11.96 4.77
N LYS A 249 7.53 -11.98 3.94
CA LYS A 249 8.48 -13.11 3.83
C LYS A 249 9.06 -13.54 5.18
N THR A 250 9.65 -12.60 5.92
CA THR A 250 10.28 -12.89 7.21
C THR A 250 9.27 -13.42 8.22
N LEU A 251 8.06 -12.83 8.24
CA LEU A 251 6.99 -13.26 9.12
C LEU A 251 6.52 -14.70 8.81
N ILE A 252 6.40 -15.06 7.52
CA ILE A 252 6.00 -16.42 7.11
C ILE A 252 7.05 -17.43 7.54
N VAL A 253 8.35 -17.13 7.36
CA VAL A 253 9.46 -17.99 7.83
C VAL A 253 9.43 -18.12 9.37
N GLU A 254 9.17 -17.04 10.08
CA GLU A 254 9.04 -17.07 11.54
C GLU A 254 7.85 -17.92 11.99
N ILE A 255 6.68 -17.75 11.39
CA ILE A 255 5.49 -18.57 11.68
C ILE A 255 5.79 -20.06 11.42
N PHE A 256 6.43 -20.37 10.29
CA PHE A 256 6.81 -21.73 9.95
C PHE A 256 7.75 -22.35 11.00
N THR A 257 8.84 -21.70 11.29
CA THR A 257 9.85 -22.22 12.21
C THR A 257 9.30 -22.35 13.63
N ARG A 258 8.51 -21.40 14.09
CA ARG A 258 7.89 -21.40 15.40
C ARG A 258 6.87 -22.54 15.54
N LEU A 259 5.96 -22.69 14.57
CA LEU A 259 4.92 -23.72 14.59
C LEU A 259 5.53 -25.13 14.60
N PHE A 260 6.53 -25.38 13.72
CA PHE A 260 7.19 -26.68 13.65
C PHE A 260 8.28 -26.89 14.72
N THR A 261 8.41 -25.99 15.68
CA THR A 261 9.15 -26.20 16.94
C THR A 261 8.24 -26.66 18.08
N GLU A 262 6.92 -26.52 17.95
CA GLU A 262 5.96 -27.00 18.94
C GLU A 262 6.08 -28.52 19.13
N PRO A 263 5.99 -29.04 20.36
CA PRO A 263 6.21 -30.47 20.64
C PRO A 263 5.34 -31.42 19.82
N CYS A 264 4.11 -31.02 19.46
CA CYS A 264 3.18 -31.81 18.66
C CYS A 264 3.55 -31.90 17.18
N TYR A 265 4.33 -30.92 16.65
CA TYR A 265 4.64 -30.82 15.22
C TYR A 265 6.14 -30.94 14.89
N LYS A 266 7.02 -30.90 15.90
CA LYS A 266 8.48 -30.91 15.69
C LYS A 266 8.98 -32.13 14.92
N ASP A 267 8.33 -33.27 15.05
CA ASP A 267 8.76 -34.54 14.41
C ASP A 267 8.05 -34.78 13.06
N TYR A 268 7.18 -33.87 12.59
CA TYR A 268 6.49 -34.01 11.31
C TYR A 268 7.44 -33.80 10.12
N PRO A 269 7.78 -34.85 9.32
CA PRO A 269 8.86 -34.77 8.34
C PRO A 269 8.43 -34.25 6.97
N TYR A 270 7.16 -33.93 6.77
CA TYR A 270 6.56 -33.58 5.48
C TYR A 270 6.14 -32.12 5.39
N ALA A 271 6.64 -31.29 6.32
CA ALA A 271 6.51 -29.85 6.24
C ALA A 271 7.49 -29.26 5.23
N GLY A 272 7.09 -28.22 4.56
CA GLY A 272 7.97 -27.48 3.66
C GLY A 272 7.50 -26.03 3.45
N LEU A 273 8.39 -25.23 2.84
CA LEU A 273 8.07 -23.87 2.45
C LEU A 273 8.74 -23.53 1.12
N ALA A 274 8.14 -22.55 0.42
CA ALA A 274 8.74 -21.99 -0.78
C ALA A 274 9.70 -20.85 -0.41
N LEU A 275 10.80 -20.71 -1.16
CA LEU A 275 11.72 -19.58 -1.09
C LEU A 275 11.97 -19.03 -2.48
N GLN A 276 12.18 -17.73 -2.56
CA GLN A 276 12.21 -16.97 -3.81
C GLN A 276 13.64 -16.46 -4.08
N ALA A 277 14.24 -16.91 -5.17
CA ALA A 277 15.63 -16.59 -5.53
C ALA A 277 15.86 -15.13 -5.91
N TYR A 278 14.81 -14.37 -6.22
CA TYR A 278 14.95 -12.96 -6.54
C TYR A 278 15.18 -12.06 -5.30
N HIS A 279 15.02 -12.57 -4.09
CA HIS A 279 15.44 -11.87 -2.88
C HIS A 279 16.95 -11.94 -2.68
N ARG A 280 17.54 -10.82 -2.30
CA ARG A 280 19.00 -10.71 -2.07
C ARG A 280 19.48 -11.49 -0.84
N ASP A 281 18.58 -11.76 0.10
CA ASP A 281 18.85 -12.40 1.39
C ASP A 281 18.42 -13.88 1.47
N THR A 282 17.95 -14.48 0.37
CA THR A 282 17.47 -15.89 0.38
C THR A 282 18.54 -16.88 0.81
N ALA A 283 19.82 -16.61 0.54
CA ALA A 283 20.92 -17.47 1.00
C ALA A 283 20.99 -17.50 2.54
N GLN A 284 20.84 -16.32 3.19
CA GLN A 284 20.81 -16.23 4.65
C GLN A 284 19.58 -16.95 5.23
N ASP A 285 18.43 -16.87 4.56
CA ASP A 285 17.22 -17.60 4.97
C ASP A 285 17.45 -19.10 4.94
N ILE A 286 18.07 -19.64 3.87
CA ILE A 286 18.41 -21.08 3.76
C ILE A 286 19.38 -21.48 4.86
N ASP A 287 20.45 -20.73 5.10
CA ASP A 287 21.41 -21.03 6.16
C ASP A 287 20.77 -21.04 7.54
N ALA A 288 19.90 -20.07 7.83
CA ALA A 288 19.15 -20.01 9.09
C ALA A 288 18.20 -21.22 9.24
N LEU A 289 17.48 -21.58 8.18
CA LEU A 289 16.60 -22.76 8.15
C LEU A 289 17.39 -24.06 8.33
N LEU A 290 18.52 -24.23 7.68
CA LEU A 290 19.39 -25.41 7.84
C LEU A 290 19.91 -25.53 9.28
N ALA A 291 20.30 -24.42 9.91
CA ALA A 291 20.69 -24.41 11.31
C ALA A 291 19.53 -24.77 12.22
N TRP A 292 18.31 -24.29 11.91
CA TRP A 292 17.10 -24.66 12.66
C TRP A 292 16.72 -26.12 12.43
N VAL A 293 16.76 -26.66 11.22
CA VAL A 293 16.50 -28.08 10.89
C VAL A 293 17.42 -29.00 11.68
N ARG A 294 18.74 -28.67 11.78
CA ARG A 294 19.69 -29.45 12.61
C ARG A 294 19.26 -29.51 14.09
N ARG A 295 18.77 -28.42 14.65
CA ARG A 295 18.25 -28.36 16.03
C ARG A 295 16.93 -29.11 16.20
N ARG A 296 16.05 -28.99 15.20
CA ARG A 296 14.73 -29.64 15.19
C ARG A 296 14.85 -31.17 15.09
N GLY A 297 15.80 -31.67 14.30
CA GLY A 297 16.04 -33.12 14.12
C GLY A 297 15.15 -33.81 13.10
N ALA A 298 14.25 -33.07 12.40
CA ALA A 298 13.40 -33.61 11.33
C ALA A 298 13.57 -32.78 10.04
N PRO A 299 13.61 -33.43 8.87
CA PRO A 299 13.81 -32.73 7.60
C PRO A 299 12.60 -31.91 7.20
N ILE A 300 12.81 -30.94 6.31
CA ILE A 300 11.76 -30.15 5.65
C ILE A 300 11.95 -30.17 4.13
N ALA A 301 10.89 -29.90 3.39
CA ALA A 301 10.99 -29.59 1.97
C ALA A 301 11.25 -28.08 1.77
N ILE A 302 12.18 -27.74 0.89
CA ILE A 302 12.39 -26.36 0.42
C ILE A 302 12.09 -26.33 -1.07
N ARG A 303 11.06 -25.56 -1.45
CA ARG A 303 10.72 -25.28 -2.84
C ARG A 303 11.43 -23.99 -3.27
N LEU A 304 12.48 -24.10 -4.05
CA LEU A 304 13.14 -22.95 -4.63
C LEU A 304 12.43 -22.52 -5.91
N VAL A 305 11.97 -21.28 -5.96
CA VAL A 305 11.35 -20.64 -7.14
C VAL A 305 12.08 -19.34 -7.46
N LYS A 306 11.94 -18.82 -8.69
CA LYS A 306 12.51 -17.50 -9.01
C LYS A 306 11.81 -16.38 -8.27
N GLY A 307 10.48 -16.37 -8.29
CA GLY A 307 9.59 -15.42 -7.64
C GLY A 307 8.52 -14.93 -8.61
N ALA A 308 7.32 -14.59 -8.09
CA ALA A 308 6.15 -14.24 -8.90
C ALA A 308 5.64 -12.81 -8.66
N TYR A 309 6.21 -12.06 -7.73
CA TYR A 309 5.71 -10.75 -7.29
C TYR A 309 6.70 -9.61 -7.57
N TRP A 310 7.70 -9.82 -8.43
CA TRP A 310 8.81 -8.89 -8.65
C TRP A 310 8.34 -7.47 -9.01
N ASP A 311 7.39 -7.33 -9.95
CA ASP A 311 6.87 -6.04 -10.38
C ASP A 311 6.13 -5.32 -9.24
N SER A 312 5.20 -6.03 -8.59
CA SER A 312 4.36 -5.45 -7.52
C SER A 312 5.19 -5.06 -6.30
N ASP A 313 6.14 -5.91 -5.89
CA ASP A 313 7.00 -5.62 -4.74
C ASP A 313 7.96 -4.48 -5.05
N THR A 314 8.61 -4.48 -6.21
CA THR A 314 9.51 -3.40 -6.65
C THR A 314 8.79 -2.06 -6.68
N ILE A 315 7.59 -2.01 -7.28
CA ILE A 315 6.79 -0.78 -7.35
C ILE A 315 6.36 -0.32 -5.95
N ARG A 316 5.89 -1.24 -5.11
CA ARG A 316 5.45 -0.93 -3.73
C ARG A 316 6.57 -0.35 -2.88
N TYR A 317 7.76 -0.97 -2.91
CA TYR A 317 8.93 -0.49 -2.16
C TYR A 317 9.39 0.88 -2.67
N ARG A 318 9.46 1.08 -4.00
CA ARG A 318 9.80 2.39 -4.59
C ARG A 318 8.79 3.48 -4.24
N GLN A 319 7.48 3.17 -4.27
CA GLN A 319 6.43 4.12 -3.89
C GLN A 319 6.53 4.58 -2.43
N ARG A 320 6.98 3.68 -1.53
CA ARG A 320 7.20 3.94 -0.10
C ARG A 320 8.57 4.55 0.20
N GLY A 321 9.44 4.66 -0.80
CA GLY A 321 10.81 5.14 -0.61
C GLY A 321 11.71 4.15 0.14
N TRP A 322 11.32 2.88 0.21
CA TRP A 322 12.10 1.83 0.87
C TRP A 322 13.12 1.19 -0.07
N PRO A 323 14.27 0.71 0.45
CA PRO A 323 15.21 -0.06 -0.34
C PRO A 323 14.53 -1.31 -0.90
N VAL A 324 14.65 -1.54 -2.21
CA VAL A 324 14.09 -2.74 -2.85
C VAL A 324 14.90 -3.97 -2.44
N PRO A 325 14.28 -4.98 -1.78
CA PRO A 325 15.00 -6.15 -1.29
C PRO A 325 15.29 -7.18 -2.39
N LEU A 326 14.82 -6.93 -3.61
CA LEU A 326 14.92 -7.83 -4.76
C LEU A 326 16.12 -7.48 -5.65
N PHE A 327 16.60 -8.45 -6.42
CA PHE A 327 17.52 -8.19 -7.52
C PHE A 327 16.80 -7.38 -8.61
N GLU A 328 17.51 -6.43 -9.22
CA GLU A 328 16.92 -5.56 -10.24
C GLU A 328 16.89 -6.20 -11.63
N HIS A 329 17.88 -7.07 -11.90
CA HIS A 329 18.00 -7.75 -13.18
C HIS A 329 17.75 -9.25 -13.07
N LYS A 330 17.07 -9.81 -14.07
CA LYS A 330 16.75 -11.24 -14.11
C LYS A 330 18.01 -12.12 -14.08
N VAL A 331 19.09 -11.69 -14.71
CA VAL A 331 20.38 -12.42 -14.73
C VAL A 331 20.94 -12.61 -13.33
N GLU A 332 20.75 -11.64 -12.42
CA GLU A 332 21.15 -11.75 -11.02
C GLU A 332 20.32 -12.80 -10.29
N THR A 333 19.01 -12.82 -10.55
CA THR A 333 18.10 -13.85 -10.03
C THR A 333 18.47 -15.24 -10.54
N ASP A 334 18.78 -15.37 -11.83
CA ASP A 334 19.17 -16.65 -12.43
C ASP A 334 20.49 -17.15 -11.83
N ALA A 335 21.49 -16.29 -11.66
CA ALA A 335 22.76 -16.62 -11.02
C ALA A 335 22.58 -17.02 -9.53
N ASN A 336 21.75 -16.27 -8.81
CA ASN A 336 21.42 -16.58 -7.42
C ASN A 336 20.69 -17.93 -7.32
N TYR A 337 19.74 -18.21 -8.22
CA TYR A 337 19.05 -19.50 -8.25
C TYR A 337 20.01 -20.66 -8.42
N GLU A 338 20.98 -20.57 -9.34
CA GLU A 338 22.01 -21.59 -9.53
C GLU A 338 22.86 -21.80 -8.26
N SER A 339 23.27 -20.70 -7.61
CA SER A 339 24.03 -20.75 -6.35
C SER A 339 23.23 -21.39 -5.21
N LEU A 340 21.95 -21.05 -5.09
CA LEU A 340 21.05 -21.62 -4.08
C LEU A 340 20.75 -23.10 -4.37
N ALA A 341 20.60 -23.48 -5.63
CA ALA A 341 20.42 -24.88 -6.02
C ALA A 341 21.62 -25.72 -5.62
N TYR A 342 22.86 -25.24 -5.83
CA TYR A 342 24.06 -25.88 -5.36
C TYR A 342 24.07 -26.05 -3.82
N LEU A 343 23.74 -24.95 -3.10
CA LEU A 343 23.66 -24.98 -1.63
C LEU A 343 22.66 -26.05 -1.15
N MET A 344 21.45 -26.07 -1.71
CA MET A 344 20.39 -27.00 -1.31
C MET A 344 20.77 -28.45 -1.62
N LEU A 345 21.36 -28.76 -2.78
CA LEU A 345 21.81 -30.10 -3.14
C LEU A 345 22.94 -30.56 -2.22
N SER A 346 23.88 -29.68 -1.87
CA SER A 346 25.00 -30.00 -0.96
C SER A 346 24.53 -30.28 0.47
N GLN A 347 23.33 -29.81 0.85
CA GLN A 347 22.72 -30.00 2.17
C GLN A 347 21.52 -30.98 2.15
N SER A 348 21.38 -31.75 1.10
CA SER A 348 20.27 -32.69 0.88
C SER A 348 20.07 -33.72 2.01
N ALA A 349 21.07 -34.00 2.81
CA ALA A 349 20.92 -34.84 4.00
C ALA A 349 19.96 -34.26 5.07
N LEU A 350 19.71 -32.94 5.02
CA LEU A 350 18.85 -32.20 5.99
C LEU A 350 17.49 -31.80 5.41
N ILE A 351 17.39 -31.70 4.10
CA ILE A 351 16.20 -31.17 3.43
C ILE A 351 15.81 -32.03 2.23
N ARG A 352 14.59 -31.86 1.77
CA ARG A 352 14.06 -32.35 0.49
C ARG A 352 14.07 -31.19 -0.52
N PRO A 353 15.11 -31.12 -1.39
CA PRO A 353 15.20 -30.07 -2.39
C PRO A 353 14.10 -30.22 -3.45
N ALA A 354 13.35 -29.15 -3.71
CA ALA A 354 12.37 -29.06 -4.78
C ALA A 354 12.66 -27.83 -5.63
N PHE A 355 12.78 -28.00 -6.95
CA PHE A 355 13.19 -26.93 -7.86
C PHE A 355 12.04 -26.54 -8.80
N GLY A 356 11.42 -25.39 -8.52
CA GLY A 356 10.34 -24.81 -9.33
C GLY A 356 10.90 -24.00 -10.49
N THR A 357 10.96 -24.58 -11.70
CA THR A 357 11.49 -23.91 -12.87
C THR A 357 11.01 -24.54 -14.19
N HIS A 358 10.87 -23.70 -15.23
CA HIS A 358 10.65 -24.13 -16.63
C HIS A 358 11.87 -23.82 -17.52
N ASN A 359 12.97 -23.33 -16.94
CA ASN A 359 14.14 -22.89 -17.67
C ASN A 359 15.09 -24.08 -17.95
N LEU A 360 15.36 -24.36 -19.23
CA LEU A 360 16.18 -25.48 -19.67
C LEU A 360 17.60 -25.44 -19.08
N ARG A 361 18.24 -24.27 -19.07
CA ARG A 361 19.56 -24.12 -18.47
C ARG A 361 19.54 -24.46 -16.99
N THR A 362 18.56 -23.94 -16.25
CA THR A 362 18.42 -24.21 -14.81
C THR A 362 18.23 -25.72 -14.55
N LEU A 363 17.39 -26.40 -15.35
CA LEU A 363 17.23 -27.85 -15.28
C LEU A 363 18.56 -28.59 -15.51
N ALA A 364 19.29 -28.22 -16.57
CA ALA A 364 20.57 -28.80 -16.90
C ALA A 364 21.64 -28.52 -15.84
N TYR A 365 21.64 -27.32 -15.23
CA TYR A 365 22.56 -26.96 -14.16
C TYR A 365 22.36 -27.81 -12.89
N ILE A 366 21.10 -27.98 -12.46
CA ILE A 366 20.75 -28.81 -11.31
C ILE A 366 21.24 -30.24 -11.51
N GLU A 367 21.04 -30.83 -12.70
CA GLU A 367 21.52 -32.14 -13.03
C GLU A 367 23.06 -32.22 -13.03
N ALA A 368 23.74 -31.21 -13.58
CA ALA A 368 25.21 -31.14 -13.60
C ALA A 368 25.80 -31.04 -12.18
N VAL A 369 25.17 -30.25 -11.31
CA VAL A 369 25.54 -30.18 -9.89
C VAL A 369 25.31 -31.50 -9.19
N ALA A 370 24.15 -32.13 -9.39
CA ALA A 370 23.84 -33.42 -8.80
C ALA A 370 24.83 -34.54 -9.25
N GLU A 371 25.20 -34.55 -10.55
CA GLU A 371 26.23 -35.43 -11.08
C GLU A 371 27.58 -35.16 -10.40
N SER A 372 27.96 -33.89 -10.24
CA SER A 372 29.24 -33.51 -9.59
C SER A 372 29.31 -33.93 -8.12
N LEU A 373 28.18 -33.84 -7.42
CA LEU A 373 28.04 -34.24 -6.02
C LEU A 373 27.76 -35.73 -5.86
N ARG A 374 27.63 -36.51 -6.97
CA ARG A 374 27.28 -37.92 -7.01
C ARG A 374 26.00 -38.26 -6.25
N LEU A 375 24.97 -37.41 -6.36
CA LEU A 375 23.71 -37.60 -5.67
C LEU A 375 22.82 -38.62 -6.41
N PRO A 376 22.07 -39.46 -5.68
CA PRO A 376 21.06 -40.33 -6.28
C PRO A 376 19.95 -39.53 -6.93
N PRO A 377 19.33 -40.02 -8.03
CA PRO A 377 18.31 -39.26 -8.77
C PRO A 377 17.04 -38.98 -7.98
N GLU A 378 16.77 -39.68 -6.89
CA GLU A 378 15.66 -39.48 -5.97
C GLU A 378 15.90 -38.38 -4.93
N THR A 379 17.10 -37.74 -4.92
CA THR A 379 17.49 -36.75 -3.93
C THR A 379 16.65 -35.45 -4.05
N TRP A 380 16.20 -35.10 -5.23
CA TRP A 380 15.43 -33.89 -5.48
C TRP A 380 14.20 -34.15 -6.36
N GLU A 381 13.30 -33.16 -6.41
CA GLU A 381 12.23 -33.17 -7.40
C GLU A 381 12.22 -31.86 -8.20
N TYR A 382 11.75 -31.94 -9.43
CA TYR A 382 11.40 -30.79 -10.23
C TYR A 382 9.94 -30.43 -9.98
N GLN A 383 9.66 -29.13 -9.99
CA GLN A 383 8.29 -28.63 -9.93
C GLN A 383 8.00 -27.72 -11.12
N MET A 384 6.88 -27.94 -11.78
CA MET A 384 6.40 -27.14 -12.88
C MET A 384 4.93 -26.77 -12.67
N ILE A 385 4.46 -25.74 -13.37
CA ILE A 385 3.09 -25.32 -13.27
C ILE A 385 2.22 -26.18 -14.18
N PHE A 386 1.05 -26.57 -13.68
CA PHE A 386 0.05 -27.32 -14.46
C PHE A 386 -0.33 -26.52 -15.73
N GLY A 387 -0.37 -27.20 -16.88
CA GLY A 387 -0.67 -26.61 -18.17
C GLY A 387 0.47 -25.84 -18.86
N MET A 388 1.69 -25.79 -18.25
CA MET A 388 2.84 -25.10 -18.84
C MET A 388 3.96 -26.07 -19.20
N ALA A 389 4.68 -25.74 -20.30
CA ALA A 389 5.92 -26.43 -20.71
C ALA A 389 5.80 -27.96 -20.81
N GLU A 390 4.69 -28.48 -21.33
CA GLU A 390 4.41 -29.90 -21.39
C GLU A 390 5.50 -30.75 -22.08
N PRO A 391 6.18 -30.27 -23.16
CA PRO A 391 7.30 -30.97 -23.73
C PRO A 391 8.44 -31.24 -22.73
N PHE A 392 8.77 -30.26 -21.86
CA PHE A 392 9.79 -30.44 -20.83
C PHE A 392 9.30 -31.34 -19.68
N GLN A 393 8.00 -31.29 -19.34
CA GLN A 393 7.41 -32.23 -18.38
C GLN A 393 7.61 -33.67 -18.86
N GLN A 394 7.33 -33.96 -20.13
CA GLN A 394 7.51 -35.28 -20.74
C GLN A 394 8.98 -35.65 -20.81
N ALA A 395 9.85 -34.72 -21.15
CA ALA A 395 11.30 -34.94 -21.18
C ALA A 395 11.83 -35.37 -19.81
N LEU A 396 11.42 -34.71 -18.73
CA LEU A 396 11.82 -35.04 -17.35
C LEU A 396 11.31 -36.41 -16.90
N VAL A 397 10.07 -36.79 -17.25
CA VAL A 397 9.53 -38.14 -16.97
C VAL A 397 10.31 -39.21 -17.73
N GLN A 398 10.64 -39.00 -19.02
CA GLN A 398 11.48 -39.88 -19.83
C GLN A 398 12.90 -39.96 -19.27
N TYR A 399 13.41 -38.85 -18.72
CA TYR A 399 14.71 -38.77 -18.05
C TYR A 399 14.71 -39.42 -16.64
N ARG A 400 13.55 -40.02 -16.27
CA ARG A 400 13.30 -40.67 -14.96
C ARG A 400 13.55 -39.75 -13.77
N ARG A 401 13.06 -38.53 -13.83
CA ARG A 401 13.06 -37.59 -12.72
C ARG A 401 11.69 -37.48 -12.10
N ARG A 402 11.66 -37.30 -10.77
CA ARG A 402 10.41 -37.00 -10.07
C ARG A 402 9.97 -35.60 -10.46
N LEU A 403 8.79 -35.53 -11.05
CA LEU A 403 8.16 -34.27 -11.46
C LEU A 403 6.85 -34.09 -10.70
N ARG A 404 6.74 -32.96 -10.01
CA ARG A 404 5.51 -32.52 -9.34
C ARG A 404 4.93 -31.31 -10.09
N LEU A 405 3.61 -31.32 -10.32
CA LEU A 405 2.92 -30.19 -10.92
C LEU A 405 2.24 -29.36 -9.83
N TYR A 406 2.52 -28.09 -9.79
CA TYR A 406 1.77 -27.11 -9.00
C TYR A 406 0.42 -26.91 -9.66
N THR A 407 -0.65 -27.39 -9.02
CA THR A 407 -1.95 -27.60 -9.62
C THR A 407 -3.00 -26.77 -8.89
N PRO A 408 -3.40 -25.61 -9.45
CA PRO A 408 -4.44 -24.78 -8.88
C PRO A 408 -5.82 -25.44 -9.02
N VAL A 409 -6.61 -25.33 -7.93
CA VAL A 409 -8.00 -25.76 -7.84
C VAL A 409 -8.84 -24.65 -7.24
N GLY A 410 -9.91 -24.28 -7.90
CA GLY A 410 -10.82 -23.23 -7.45
C GLY A 410 -11.63 -22.64 -8.60
N ASP A 411 -12.61 -21.81 -8.26
CA ASP A 411 -13.47 -21.17 -9.24
C ASP A 411 -12.68 -20.42 -10.30
N LEU A 412 -13.08 -20.60 -11.56
CA LEU A 412 -12.38 -20.02 -12.70
C LEU A 412 -12.32 -18.49 -12.62
N LEU A 413 -13.37 -17.84 -12.15
CA LEU A 413 -13.45 -16.39 -12.08
C LEU A 413 -12.53 -15.80 -10.98
N PRO A 414 -12.55 -16.25 -9.72
CA PRO A 414 -11.53 -15.84 -8.74
C PRO A 414 -10.11 -16.26 -9.12
N GLY A 415 -9.97 -17.34 -9.90
CA GLY A 415 -8.69 -17.79 -10.42
C GLY A 415 -8.07 -16.91 -11.51
N MET A 416 -8.80 -15.89 -12.00
CA MET A 416 -8.32 -15.03 -13.09
C MET A 416 -7.06 -14.24 -12.71
N ALA A 417 -6.93 -13.79 -11.48
CA ALA A 417 -5.70 -13.13 -11.02
C ALA A 417 -4.48 -14.07 -11.12
N TYR A 418 -4.67 -15.34 -10.79
CA TYR A 418 -3.67 -16.39 -11.02
C TYR A 418 -3.38 -16.57 -12.52
N LEU A 419 -4.41 -16.65 -13.35
CA LEU A 419 -4.29 -16.80 -14.79
C LEU A 419 -3.53 -15.64 -15.41
N VAL A 420 -3.87 -14.40 -15.07
CA VAL A 420 -3.20 -13.20 -15.56
C VAL A 420 -1.71 -13.20 -15.22
N ARG A 421 -1.35 -13.58 -13.98
CA ARG A 421 0.06 -13.71 -13.60
C ARG A 421 0.79 -14.78 -14.44
N ARG A 422 0.15 -15.92 -14.70
CA ARG A 422 0.73 -16.98 -15.56
C ARG A 422 0.88 -16.53 -17.01
N LEU A 423 -0.10 -15.81 -17.53
CA LEU A 423 -0.02 -15.23 -18.88
C LEU A 423 1.09 -14.19 -18.98
N LEU A 424 1.26 -13.33 -17.95
CA LEU A 424 2.36 -12.36 -17.88
C LEU A 424 3.71 -13.05 -17.85
N GLU A 425 3.87 -14.10 -17.06
CA GLU A 425 5.10 -14.89 -16.97
C GLU A 425 5.44 -15.52 -18.32
N ASN A 426 4.45 -16.05 -19.04
CA ASN A 426 4.65 -16.63 -20.37
C ASN A 426 4.97 -15.60 -21.45
N THR A 427 4.48 -14.37 -21.30
CA THR A 427 4.61 -13.31 -22.32
C THR A 427 5.66 -12.27 -21.99
N SER A 428 6.34 -12.37 -20.82
CA SER A 428 7.41 -11.43 -20.47
C SER A 428 8.57 -11.54 -21.49
N ASN A 429 9.19 -10.41 -21.82
CA ASN A 429 10.29 -10.35 -22.79
C ASN A 429 11.49 -11.22 -22.39
N GLU A 430 11.60 -11.56 -21.11
CA GLU A 430 12.68 -12.34 -20.55
C GLU A 430 12.29 -13.79 -20.27
N SER A 431 11.05 -14.23 -20.63
CA SER A 431 10.60 -15.60 -20.46
C SER A 431 11.41 -16.54 -21.32
N PHE A 432 11.92 -17.63 -20.74
CA PHE A 432 12.62 -18.70 -21.46
C PHE A 432 11.76 -19.28 -22.59
N LEU A 433 10.47 -19.52 -22.30
CA LEU A 433 9.54 -20.07 -23.29
C LEU A 433 9.36 -19.13 -24.52
N ARG A 434 9.38 -17.81 -24.32
CA ARG A 434 9.37 -16.85 -25.42
C ARG A 434 10.65 -16.94 -26.26
N LYS A 435 11.80 -16.97 -25.62
CA LYS A 435 13.11 -17.04 -26.29
C LYS A 435 13.22 -18.31 -27.17
N GLU A 436 12.70 -19.42 -26.68
CA GLU A 436 12.71 -20.68 -27.39
C GLU A 436 11.68 -20.76 -28.52
N TYR A 437 10.40 -20.47 -28.24
CA TYR A 437 9.29 -20.74 -29.17
C TYR A 437 8.95 -19.58 -30.08
N VAL A 438 9.23 -18.33 -29.69
CA VAL A 438 8.87 -17.13 -30.45
C VAL A 438 10.08 -16.48 -31.12
N GLU A 439 11.20 -16.35 -30.41
CA GLU A 439 12.41 -15.71 -30.91
C GLU A 439 13.36 -16.69 -31.61
N SER A 440 13.08 -17.99 -31.56
CA SER A 440 13.91 -19.07 -32.17
C SER A 440 15.39 -18.92 -31.87
N GLN A 441 15.74 -18.53 -30.64
CA GLN A 441 17.12 -18.37 -30.22
C GLN A 441 17.87 -19.72 -30.30
N SER A 442 19.16 -19.66 -30.61
CA SER A 442 19.98 -20.85 -30.66
C SER A 442 20.05 -21.56 -29.29
N LEU A 443 20.10 -22.90 -29.31
CA LEU A 443 20.22 -23.70 -28.09
C LEU A 443 21.43 -23.29 -27.26
N SER A 444 22.52 -22.90 -27.89
CA SER A 444 23.74 -22.41 -27.22
C SER A 444 23.48 -21.10 -26.45
N THR A 445 22.64 -20.21 -26.98
CA THR A 445 22.27 -18.96 -26.30
C THR A 445 21.36 -19.26 -25.09
N LEU A 446 20.44 -20.21 -25.23
CA LEU A 446 19.53 -20.61 -24.16
C LEU A 446 20.24 -21.31 -22.99
N LEU A 447 21.37 -21.98 -23.27
CA LEU A 447 22.20 -22.64 -22.28
C LEU A 447 23.36 -21.79 -21.77
N ALA A 448 23.53 -20.57 -22.27
CA ALA A 448 24.60 -19.67 -21.84
C ALA A 448 24.55 -19.38 -20.34
N PRO A 449 25.67 -19.31 -19.63
CA PRO A 449 25.71 -18.99 -18.21
C PRO A 449 25.17 -17.59 -17.92
N PRO A 450 24.54 -17.34 -16.77
CA PRO A 450 24.14 -16.01 -16.37
C PRO A 450 25.39 -15.19 -16.05
N VAL A 451 25.84 -14.39 -17.02
CA VAL A 451 27.01 -13.52 -16.88
C VAL A 451 26.58 -12.26 -16.16
N LEU A 452 27.05 -12.07 -14.93
CA LEU A 452 26.95 -10.80 -14.24
C LEU A 452 27.95 -9.85 -14.91
N GLU A 453 27.49 -9.01 -15.83
CA GLU A 453 28.29 -7.86 -16.25
C GLU A 453 28.62 -7.07 -14.99
N ARG A 454 29.92 -6.89 -14.70
CA ARG A 454 30.37 -5.88 -13.74
C ARG A 454 30.05 -4.51 -14.33
N GLN A 455 28.80 -4.16 -14.35
CA GLN A 455 28.43 -2.75 -14.42
C GLN A 455 28.97 -2.16 -13.12
N GLY A 456 30.09 -1.44 -13.26
CA GLY A 456 30.54 -0.57 -12.20
C GLY A 456 29.28 0.16 -11.74
N HIS A 457 29.11 0.28 -10.44
CA HIS A 457 28.06 1.10 -9.82
C HIS A 457 28.30 2.57 -10.18
N ASN A 458 28.21 2.88 -11.46
CA ASN A 458 27.78 4.12 -12.00
C ASN A 458 26.24 4.02 -12.14
N GLN A 459 25.52 3.95 -11.00
CA GLN A 459 24.40 4.84 -11.01
C GLN A 459 25.00 6.18 -11.45
N PRO A 460 24.49 6.83 -12.49
CA PRO A 460 24.66 8.25 -12.57
C PRO A 460 24.02 8.74 -11.26
N CYS A 461 24.83 8.95 -10.22
CA CYS A 461 24.65 10.07 -9.39
C CYS A 461 24.59 11.17 -10.44
N LEU A 462 23.38 11.48 -10.91
CA LEU A 462 23.13 12.76 -11.55
C LEU A 462 23.72 13.71 -10.51
N SER A 463 24.97 14.08 -10.76
CA SER A 463 25.60 15.19 -10.09
C SER A 463 24.72 16.38 -10.46
N GLN A 464 23.65 16.54 -9.69
CA GLN A 464 22.80 17.71 -9.76
C GLN A 464 23.72 18.89 -9.51
N PRO A 465 23.62 19.95 -10.32
CA PRO A 465 24.33 21.18 -10.04
C PRO A 465 24.10 21.51 -8.57
N ALA A 466 25.15 21.79 -7.84
CA ALA A 466 25.04 22.24 -6.46
C ALA A 466 24.05 23.42 -6.41
N GLY A 467 22.81 23.18 -5.97
CA GLY A 467 21.78 24.22 -5.90
C GLY A 467 20.33 23.78 -5.97
N THR A 468 20.00 22.62 -6.55
CA THR A 468 18.60 22.18 -6.62
C THR A 468 18.47 20.76 -6.07
N ARG A 469 18.28 20.66 -4.77
CA ARG A 469 17.92 19.38 -4.13
C ARG A 469 16.48 19.08 -4.53
N GLU A 470 16.29 18.09 -5.39
CA GLU A 470 14.95 17.58 -5.73
C GLU A 470 14.26 17.08 -4.44
N PHE A 471 13.07 17.59 -4.16
CA PHE A 471 12.30 17.15 -3.00
C PHE A 471 11.89 15.69 -3.16
N ARG A 472 12.02 14.92 -2.09
CA ARG A 472 11.51 13.54 -1.99
C ARG A 472 10.84 13.36 -0.65
N ASN A 473 9.68 12.70 -0.65
CA ASN A 473 8.96 12.41 0.59
C ASN A 473 9.80 11.56 1.54
N GLU A 474 9.69 11.86 2.83
CA GLU A 474 10.26 11.08 3.91
C GLU A 474 9.63 9.68 3.93
N PRO A 475 10.41 8.60 3.81
CA PRO A 475 9.87 7.25 3.88
C PRO A 475 9.23 6.98 5.25
N GLN A 476 8.03 6.39 5.25
CA GLN A 476 7.45 5.87 6.48
C GLN A 476 8.27 4.70 7.02
N ARG A 477 8.20 4.43 8.33
CA ARG A 477 8.88 3.28 8.94
C ARG A 477 8.39 1.98 8.35
N ASP A 478 9.31 1.14 7.92
CA ASP A 478 9.03 -0.23 7.55
C ASP A 478 8.98 -1.10 8.81
N PHE A 479 7.78 -1.30 9.35
CA PHE A 479 7.58 -2.13 10.54
C PHE A 479 7.71 -3.64 10.27
N ALA A 480 7.98 -4.06 9.04
CA ALA A 480 8.46 -5.42 8.76
C ALA A 480 9.86 -5.64 9.37
N GLN A 481 10.65 -4.57 9.50
CA GLN A 481 11.96 -4.61 10.13
C GLN A 481 11.86 -4.65 11.66
N ALA A 482 12.48 -5.64 12.27
CA ALA A 482 12.45 -5.83 13.74
C ALA A 482 13.04 -4.62 14.50
N ASP A 483 14.09 -4.01 13.95
CA ASP A 483 14.75 -2.85 14.56
C ASP A 483 13.79 -1.66 14.69
N ASN A 484 12.95 -1.40 13.68
CA ASN A 484 11.96 -0.33 13.71
C ASN A 484 10.87 -0.59 14.76
N ARG A 485 10.43 -1.85 14.92
CA ARG A 485 9.49 -2.22 15.99
C ARG A 485 10.09 -2.04 17.36
N THR A 486 11.34 -2.47 17.54
CA THR A 486 12.08 -2.34 18.79
C THR A 486 12.30 -0.86 19.15
N ALA A 487 12.67 -0.04 18.19
CA ALA A 487 12.85 1.40 18.38
C ALA A 487 11.56 2.08 18.86
N MET A 488 10.41 1.74 18.25
CA MET A 488 9.11 2.27 18.68
C MET A 488 8.72 1.82 20.08
N GLN A 489 8.95 0.55 20.42
CA GLN A 489 8.68 0.03 21.79
C GLN A 489 9.54 0.75 22.85
N GLN A 490 10.82 0.99 22.54
CA GLN A 490 11.73 1.73 23.43
C GLN A 490 11.30 3.20 23.58
N ALA A 491 10.86 3.83 22.47
CA ALA A 491 10.35 5.19 22.49
C ALA A 491 9.07 5.30 23.35
N LEU A 492 8.15 4.36 23.22
CA LEU A 492 6.95 4.29 24.08
C LEU A 492 7.33 4.14 25.55
N ALA A 493 8.25 3.25 25.88
CA ALA A 493 8.73 3.08 27.26
C ALA A 493 9.36 4.38 27.82
N THR A 494 10.13 5.08 26.99
CA THR A 494 10.75 6.37 27.33
C THR A 494 9.69 7.44 27.58
N VAL A 495 8.71 7.58 26.71
CA VAL A 495 7.60 8.54 26.86
C VAL A 495 6.80 8.23 28.12
N ARG A 496 6.48 6.96 28.37
CA ARG A 496 5.76 6.56 29.60
C ARG A 496 6.49 6.97 30.88
N SER A 497 7.81 6.95 30.88
CA SER A 497 8.60 7.42 32.04
C SER A 497 8.52 8.93 32.28
N GLN A 498 8.00 9.68 31.31
CA GLN A 498 7.89 11.13 31.37
C GLN A 498 6.46 11.63 31.57
N LEU A 499 5.48 10.75 31.69
CA LEU A 499 4.09 11.14 31.87
C LEU A 499 3.87 11.97 33.16
N GLY A 500 2.85 12.81 33.13
CA GLY A 500 2.46 13.68 34.24
C GLY A 500 3.34 14.91 34.42
N ARG A 501 4.38 15.11 33.61
CA ARG A 501 5.25 16.30 33.68
C ARG A 501 4.47 17.57 33.37
N ALA A 502 4.93 18.66 33.97
CA ALA A 502 4.50 20.02 33.64
C ALA A 502 5.56 20.69 32.74
N TRP A 503 5.11 21.23 31.64
CA TRP A 503 5.93 22.05 30.73
C TRP A 503 5.46 23.50 30.78
N ILE A 504 6.39 24.40 30.80
CA ILE A 504 6.14 25.83 30.67
C ILE A 504 6.58 26.22 29.26
N SER A 505 5.60 26.47 28.38
CA SER A 505 5.89 27.08 27.08
C SER A 505 6.25 28.54 27.31
N SER A 506 7.51 28.81 27.62
CA SER A 506 7.98 30.20 27.71
C SER A 506 8.35 30.70 26.30
N SER A 507 7.65 31.70 25.81
CA SER A 507 8.18 32.50 24.70
C SER A 507 9.08 33.56 25.29
N GLU A 508 10.17 33.89 24.62
CA GLU A 508 11.10 34.91 25.06
C GLU A 508 10.35 36.22 25.43
N GLY A 509 10.30 36.55 26.73
CA GLY A 509 9.60 37.71 27.28
C GLY A 509 8.07 37.65 27.30
N VAL A 510 7.45 36.50 27.10
CA VAL A 510 6.03 36.24 27.33
C VAL A 510 5.90 35.15 28.37
N HIS A 511 5.53 35.51 29.58
CA HIS A 511 5.29 34.57 30.68
C HIS A 511 3.82 34.17 30.68
N LEU A 512 3.56 32.89 30.45
CA LEU A 512 2.21 32.35 30.49
C LEU A 512 1.70 32.30 31.94
N THR A 513 0.57 32.92 32.20
CA THR A 513 -0.01 33.09 33.55
C THR A 513 -1.35 32.38 33.72
N GLY A 514 -1.85 31.71 32.70
CA GLY A 514 -3.10 30.96 32.71
C GLY A 514 -2.98 29.63 33.48
N PRO A 515 -4.10 28.97 33.78
CA PRO A 515 -4.10 27.66 34.43
C PRO A 515 -3.42 26.62 33.56
N PHE A 516 -2.96 25.52 34.15
CA PHE A 516 -2.43 24.41 33.39
C PHE A 516 -3.53 23.69 32.60
N LEU A 517 -3.30 23.48 31.32
CA LEU A 517 -4.05 22.55 30.49
C LEU A 517 -3.54 21.13 30.77
N GLU A 518 -4.44 20.21 31.11
CA GLU A 518 -4.11 18.80 31.25
C GLU A 518 -4.37 18.08 29.92
N SER A 519 -3.33 17.42 29.39
CA SER A 519 -3.48 16.43 28.32
C SER A 519 -3.67 15.05 28.95
N ARG A 520 -4.65 14.29 28.48
CA ARG A 520 -5.00 12.97 28.99
C ARG A 520 -4.96 11.92 27.90
N ASN A 521 -4.54 10.72 28.27
CA ASN A 521 -4.50 9.59 27.37
C ASN A 521 -5.94 9.15 26.98
N PRO A 522 -6.34 9.24 25.71
CA PRO A 522 -7.70 8.87 25.32
C PRO A 522 -8.02 7.38 25.49
N GLY A 523 -7.01 6.51 25.45
CA GLY A 523 -7.15 5.08 25.75
C GLY A 523 -7.23 4.77 27.25
N ARG A 524 -6.76 5.69 28.11
CA ARG A 524 -6.74 5.59 29.58
C ARG A 524 -7.07 6.95 30.21
N PRO A 525 -8.33 7.36 30.27
CA PRO A 525 -8.74 8.73 30.65
C PRO A 525 -8.25 9.23 32.01
N ASP A 526 -7.95 8.34 32.93
CA ASP A 526 -7.41 8.68 34.22
C ASP A 526 -5.90 9.00 34.20
N GLU A 527 -5.21 8.66 33.10
CA GLU A 527 -3.78 8.88 32.93
C GLU A 527 -3.51 10.29 32.36
N VAL A 528 -2.83 11.11 33.16
CA VAL A 528 -2.38 12.44 32.73
C VAL A 528 -1.11 12.29 31.92
N VAL A 529 -1.17 12.62 30.62
CA VAL A 529 0.00 12.62 29.74
C VAL A 529 0.94 13.74 30.10
N GLY A 530 0.40 14.93 30.34
CA GLY A 530 1.20 16.06 30.81
C GLY A 530 0.35 17.33 31.05
N ARG A 531 1.03 18.38 31.49
CA ARG A 531 0.42 19.69 31.76
C ARG A 531 1.20 20.80 31.08
N LEU A 532 0.49 21.69 30.38
CA LEU A 532 1.08 22.91 29.81
C LEU A 532 0.44 24.15 30.43
N SER A 533 1.27 25.18 30.70
CA SER A 533 0.74 26.50 31.07
C SER A 533 -0.07 27.09 29.92
N SER A 534 -1.28 27.60 30.19
CA SER A 534 -2.11 28.26 29.21
C SER A 534 -1.82 29.75 29.10
N ALA A 535 -2.13 30.32 27.94
CA ALA A 535 -2.09 31.74 27.68
C ALA A 535 -3.36 32.45 28.18
N SER A 536 -3.23 33.74 28.38
CA SER A 536 -4.33 34.69 28.62
C SER A 536 -4.46 35.68 27.43
N SER A 537 -5.55 36.45 27.34
CA SER A 537 -5.66 37.51 26.34
C SER A 537 -4.57 38.57 26.43
N LEU A 538 -4.03 38.80 27.62
CA LEU A 538 -2.86 39.68 27.80
C LEU A 538 -1.60 39.09 27.14
N ASN A 539 -1.45 37.77 27.20
CA ASN A 539 -0.32 37.12 26.52
C ASN A 539 -0.44 37.20 25.00
N VAL A 540 -1.67 37.23 24.44
CA VAL A 540 -1.87 37.47 23.01
C VAL A 540 -1.35 38.84 22.63
N GLU A 541 -1.78 39.87 23.34
CA GLU A 541 -1.32 41.27 23.10
C GLU A 541 0.20 41.40 23.17
N GLN A 542 0.81 40.82 24.23
CA GLN A 542 2.27 40.83 24.41
C GLN A 542 3.02 40.10 23.26
N ALA A 543 2.50 38.94 22.86
CA ALA A 543 3.12 38.13 21.81
C ALA A 543 3.05 38.81 20.45
N VAL A 544 1.89 39.35 20.08
CA VAL A 544 1.72 40.05 18.80
C VAL A 544 2.58 41.33 18.75
N ARG A 545 2.59 42.13 19.81
CA ARG A 545 3.42 43.34 19.88
C ARG A 545 4.91 43.02 19.69
N ARG A 546 5.41 41.98 20.34
CA ARG A 546 6.81 41.52 20.19
C ARG A 546 7.11 41.01 18.79
N ALA A 547 6.16 40.25 18.20
CA ALA A 547 6.29 39.78 16.84
C ALA A 547 6.38 40.95 15.83
N VAL A 548 5.54 41.99 16.02
CA VAL A 548 5.60 43.21 15.19
C VAL A 548 6.94 43.93 15.34
N GLN A 549 7.48 44.04 16.55
CA GLN A 549 8.77 44.70 16.80
C GLN A 549 9.93 43.91 16.19
N ALA A 550 9.87 42.57 16.21
CA ALA A 550 10.93 41.71 15.68
C ALA A 550 10.81 41.45 14.18
N TRP A 551 9.66 41.78 13.57
CA TRP A 551 9.35 41.44 12.19
C TRP A 551 10.36 41.97 11.18
N GLU A 552 10.82 43.24 11.35
CA GLU A 552 11.72 43.89 10.41
C GLU A 552 13.03 43.09 10.29
N SER A 553 13.60 42.71 11.40
CA SER A 553 14.83 41.88 11.43
C SER A 553 14.61 40.51 10.79
N TRP A 554 13.45 39.90 10.99
CA TRP A 554 13.13 38.60 10.39
C TRP A 554 12.87 38.69 8.89
N ARG A 555 12.15 39.71 8.46
CA ARG A 555 11.91 40.03 7.05
C ARG A 555 13.25 40.17 6.29
N ASP A 556 14.19 40.87 6.89
CA ASP A 556 15.49 41.16 6.30
C ASP A 556 16.50 40.00 6.46
N THR A 557 16.15 38.95 7.19
CA THR A 557 16.92 37.68 7.22
C THR A 557 16.94 37.08 5.82
N THR A 558 18.11 36.62 5.35
CA THR A 558 18.26 36.10 3.99
C THR A 558 17.41 34.85 3.77
N MET A 559 17.02 34.62 2.52
CA MET A 559 16.26 33.42 2.11
C MET A 559 17.00 32.13 2.54
N GLU A 560 18.30 32.08 2.26
CA GLU A 560 19.15 30.91 2.55
C GLU A 560 19.16 30.57 4.04
N ARG A 561 19.16 31.57 4.91
CA ARG A 561 19.14 31.37 6.36
C ARG A 561 17.79 30.80 6.82
N ARG A 562 16.68 31.34 6.32
CA ARG A 562 15.34 30.82 6.66
C ARG A 562 15.15 29.39 6.15
N VAL A 563 15.60 29.10 4.92
CA VAL A 563 15.61 27.74 4.35
C VAL A 563 16.46 26.78 5.21
N ALA A 564 17.69 27.21 5.57
CA ALA A 564 18.56 26.39 6.41
C ALA A 564 17.94 26.05 7.77
N ILE A 565 17.17 26.95 8.36
CA ILE A 565 16.44 26.70 9.62
C ILE A 565 15.39 25.60 9.44
N LEU A 566 14.61 25.61 8.33
CA LEU A 566 13.63 24.54 8.08
C LEU A 566 14.31 23.19 7.87
N CYS A 567 15.38 23.13 7.11
CA CYS A 567 16.16 21.90 6.92
C CYS A 567 16.77 21.38 8.24
N ALA A 568 17.23 22.27 9.12
CA ALA A 568 17.71 21.90 10.45
C ALA A 568 16.58 21.35 11.33
N ALA A 569 15.38 21.95 11.26
CA ALA A 569 14.19 21.44 11.97
C ALA A 569 13.78 20.05 11.47
N ALA A 570 13.80 19.82 10.15
CA ALA A 570 13.54 18.51 9.56
C ALA A 570 14.54 17.45 10.06
N SER A 571 15.84 17.81 10.12
CA SER A 571 16.88 16.92 10.65
C SER A 571 16.67 16.59 12.13
N LEU A 572 16.27 17.57 12.94
CA LEU A 572 15.94 17.36 14.37
C LEU A 572 14.70 16.47 14.52
N MET A 573 13.67 16.62 13.68
CA MET A 573 12.52 15.73 13.70
C MET A 573 12.90 14.29 13.35
N ARG A 574 13.77 14.07 12.34
CA ARG A 574 14.27 12.73 11.99
C ARG A 574 14.98 12.04 13.16
N THR A 575 15.82 12.77 13.90
CA THR A 575 16.53 12.20 15.05
C THR A 575 15.63 11.85 16.22
N ARG A 576 14.45 12.45 16.31
CA ARG A 576 13.47 12.22 17.39
C ARG A 576 12.19 11.55 16.90
N ARG A 577 12.21 10.98 15.71
CA ARG A 577 11.03 10.49 15.02
C ARG A 577 10.20 9.52 15.85
N ASP A 578 10.84 8.48 16.37
CA ASP A 578 10.15 7.44 17.15
C ASP A 578 9.63 8.01 18.48
N GLU A 579 10.37 8.93 19.11
CA GLU A 579 9.92 9.63 20.32
C GLU A 579 8.68 10.50 20.05
N LEU A 580 8.68 11.28 18.97
CA LEU A 580 7.54 12.13 18.61
C LEU A 580 6.31 11.28 18.25
N ALA A 581 6.49 10.19 17.51
CA ALA A 581 5.42 9.26 17.24
C ALA A 581 4.85 8.61 18.51
N ALA A 582 5.73 8.24 19.47
CA ALA A 582 5.30 7.71 20.75
C ALA A 582 4.49 8.73 21.57
N TRP A 583 4.83 10.02 21.53
CA TRP A 583 4.01 11.08 22.13
C TRP A 583 2.63 11.17 21.49
N GLU A 584 2.52 11.08 20.17
CA GLU A 584 1.21 11.08 19.47
C GLU A 584 0.35 9.86 19.79
N ILE A 585 0.98 8.68 19.90
CA ILE A 585 0.30 7.46 20.32
C ILE A 585 -0.36 7.66 21.68
N VAL A 586 0.37 8.25 22.64
CA VAL A 586 -0.09 8.40 24.03
C VAL A 586 -1.01 9.62 24.17
N GLU A 587 -0.72 10.77 23.54
CA GLU A 587 -1.51 12.00 23.69
C GLU A 587 -2.79 11.98 22.83
N CYS A 588 -2.71 11.43 21.61
CA CYS A 588 -3.79 11.50 20.64
C CYS A 588 -4.47 10.16 20.34
N GLY A 589 -3.94 9.07 20.86
CA GLY A 589 -4.50 7.73 20.64
C GLY A 589 -4.29 7.18 19.23
N LYS A 590 -3.27 7.63 18.50
CA LYS A 590 -2.98 7.16 17.15
C LYS A 590 -2.33 5.78 17.13
N PRO A 591 -2.76 4.85 16.27
CA PRO A 591 -1.99 3.63 15.98
C PRO A 591 -0.58 3.96 15.42
N TRP A 592 0.36 3.04 15.57
CA TRP A 592 1.78 3.24 15.24
C TRP A 592 2.02 3.82 13.83
N ARG A 593 1.38 3.23 12.81
CA ARG A 593 1.55 3.70 11.42
C ARG A 593 0.99 5.10 11.20
N GLU A 594 -0.09 5.43 11.87
CA GLU A 594 -0.71 6.75 11.77
C GLU A 594 0.14 7.83 12.46
N ALA A 595 0.75 7.50 13.59
CA ALA A 595 1.66 8.41 14.29
C ALA A 595 2.96 8.62 13.49
N ASP A 596 3.57 7.55 12.98
CA ASP A 596 4.78 7.65 12.15
C ASP A 596 4.54 8.45 10.86
N ALA A 597 3.36 8.26 10.24
CA ALA A 597 2.98 8.99 9.03
C ALA A 597 2.84 10.50 9.27
N ASP A 598 2.33 10.92 10.43
CA ASP A 598 2.22 12.34 10.80
C ASP A 598 3.61 12.99 10.95
N ILE A 599 4.55 12.28 11.60
CA ILE A 599 5.92 12.78 11.72
C ILE A 599 6.61 12.88 10.34
N ALA A 600 6.43 11.87 9.49
CA ALA A 600 6.97 11.90 8.13
C ALA A 600 6.40 13.07 7.32
N GLU A 601 5.10 13.32 7.40
CA GLU A 601 4.44 14.45 6.74
C GLU A 601 4.94 15.80 7.28
N ALA A 602 5.17 15.92 8.58
CA ALA A 602 5.76 17.13 9.18
C ALA A 602 7.17 17.41 8.61
N ILE A 603 8.00 16.39 8.48
CA ILE A 603 9.32 16.50 7.83
C ILE A 603 9.17 16.92 6.37
N ASP A 604 8.24 16.33 5.65
CA ASP A 604 7.96 16.67 4.27
C ASP A 604 7.58 18.13 4.08
N PHE A 605 6.72 18.69 4.94
CA PHE A 605 6.37 20.12 4.88
C PHE A 605 7.57 21.03 5.04
N LEU A 606 8.47 20.72 5.96
CA LEU A 606 9.70 21.51 6.18
C LEU A 606 10.61 21.49 4.95
N GLU A 607 10.87 20.31 4.40
CA GLU A 607 11.76 20.15 3.24
C GLU A 607 11.13 20.70 1.95
N PHE A 608 9.83 20.45 1.73
CA PHE A 608 9.12 20.91 0.55
C PHE A 608 9.05 22.44 0.51
N TYR A 609 8.65 23.09 1.60
CA TYR A 609 8.56 24.54 1.61
C TYR A 609 9.93 25.23 1.62
N ALA A 610 10.97 24.60 2.12
CA ALA A 610 12.34 25.05 1.96
C ALA A 610 12.75 25.05 0.48
N ALA A 611 12.49 23.96 -0.24
CA ALA A 611 12.78 23.84 -1.67
C ALA A 611 11.90 24.77 -2.53
N ASP A 612 10.61 24.86 -2.24
CA ASP A 612 9.69 25.69 -3.00
C ASP A 612 9.95 27.18 -2.81
N TRP A 613 10.32 27.64 -1.61
CA TRP A 613 10.70 29.02 -1.37
C TRP A 613 12.01 29.39 -2.09
N HIS A 614 12.94 28.46 -2.17
CA HIS A 614 14.15 28.66 -2.97
C HIS A 614 13.83 28.90 -4.46
N ARG A 615 12.79 28.26 -4.97
CA ARG A 615 12.27 28.42 -6.34
C ARG A 615 11.51 29.76 -6.52
N LEU A 616 10.72 30.16 -5.54
CA LEU A 616 9.79 31.30 -5.64
C LEU A 616 10.41 32.65 -5.27
N ALA A 617 11.33 32.71 -4.28
CA ALA A 617 11.84 33.92 -3.69
C ALA A 617 12.64 34.83 -4.65
N PRO A 618 13.43 34.29 -5.61
CA PRO A 618 14.22 35.13 -6.51
C PRO A 618 13.35 36.09 -7.32
N PRO A 619 13.82 37.31 -7.56
CA PRO A 619 13.12 38.27 -8.45
C PRO A 619 12.90 37.68 -9.84
N ARG A 620 11.68 37.79 -10.35
CA ARG A 620 11.35 37.32 -11.69
C ARG A 620 11.19 38.52 -12.63
N ARG A 621 11.98 38.56 -13.70
CA ARG A 621 11.85 39.56 -14.74
C ARG A 621 10.53 39.42 -15.49
N LEU A 622 9.86 40.55 -15.73
CA LEU A 622 8.60 40.65 -16.47
C LEU A 622 8.85 41.42 -17.77
N GLY A 623 8.61 40.78 -18.89
CA GLY A 623 8.92 41.37 -20.20
C GLY A 623 10.42 41.57 -20.45
N GLN A 624 10.76 42.03 -21.63
CA GLN A 624 12.14 42.31 -22.08
C GLN A 624 12.21 43.58 -22.91
N GLU A 625 11.60 44.66 -22.43
CA GLU A 625 11.64 45.94 -23.12
C GLU A 625 12.98 46.64 -22.91
N PRO A 626 13.64 47.11 -23.97
CA PRO A 626 14.90 47.88 -23.85
C PRO A 626 14.67 49.14 -23.02
N GLY A 627 15.56 49.44 -22.10
CA GLY A 627 15.48 50.61 -21.22
C GLY A 627 14.59 50.47 -20.02
N GLU A 628 13.99 49.28 -19.80
CA GLU A 628 13.18 48.97 -18.62
C GLU A 628 13.63 47.71 -17.93
N LEU A 629 13.64 47.76 -16.62
CA LEU A 629 13.81 46.59 -15.74
C LEU A 629 12.51 46.44 -14.92
N ASN A 630 11.67 45.54 -15.37
CA ASN A 630 10.41 45.19 -14.67
C ASN A 630 10.63 43.88 -13.90
N GLN A 631 10.41 43.88 -12.59
CA GLN A 631 10.61 42.71 -11.74
C GLN A 631 9.40 42.46 -10.86
N ARG A 632 9.02 41.19 -10.75
CA ARG A 632 8.11 40.69 -9.72
C ARG A 632 8.92 40.23 -8.52
N LEU A 633 8.54 40.70 -7.35
CA LEU A 633 9.11 40.38 -6.05
C LEU A 633 8.01 39.94 -5.10
N TYR A 634 8.36 39.16 -4.10
CA TYR A 634 7.47 38.80 -3.00
C TYR A 634 7.92 39.49 -1.70
N SER A 635 6.97 40.02 -0.94
CA SER A 635 7.19 40.60 0.39
C SER A 635 6.30 39.88 1.41
N PRO A 636 6.79 39.58 2.63
CA PRO A 636 5.95 38.99 3.66
C PRO A 636 4.79 39.91 4.05
N ARG A 637 3.69 39.32 4.48
CA ARG A 637 2.45 40.06 4.80
C ARG A 637 2.51 40.68 6.19
N GLY A 638 3.15 40.06 7.17
CA GLY A 638 3.20 40.43 8.58
C GLY A 638 2.86 39.27 9.51
N VAL A 639 2.49 39.58 10.76
CA VAL A 639 2.26 38.54 11.77
C VAL A 639 1.16 37.58 11.35
N THR A 640 1.46 36.30 11.41
CA THR A 640 0.55 35.22 11.05
C THR A 640 0.07 34.49 12.31
N ALA A 641 -1.25 34.40 12.50
CA ALA A 641 -1.85 33.53 13.50
C ALA A 641 -2.04 32.13 12.89
N VAL A 642 -1.47 31.11 13.53
CA VAL A 642 -1.67 29.70 13.17
C VAL A 642 -2.53 29.05 14.24
N ILE A 643 -3.72 28.57 13.86
CA ILE A 643 -4.68 27.92 14.74
C ILE A 643 -4.88 26.49 14.26
N ALA A 644 -4.28 25.55 14.99
CA ALA A 644 -4.12 24.17 14.53
C ALA A 644 -5.08 23.17 15.21
N PRO A 645 -5.40 22.05 14.51
CA PRO A 645 -6.23 20.98 15.06
C PRO A 645 -5.41 20.02 15.92
N TRP A 646 -6.08 18.99 16.46
CA TRP A 646 -5.49 17.95 17.30
C TRP A 646 -5.27 16.62 16.59
N ASN A 647 -5.91 16.40 15.44
CA ASN A 647 -5.92 15.10 14.76
C ASN A 647 -4.64 14.80 13.97
N PHE A 648 -3.96 15.82 13.47
CA PHE A 648 -2.60 15.79 12.95
C PHE A 648 -1.79 16.85 13.68
N PRO A 649 -1.43 16.59 14.95
CA PRO A 649 -0.97 17.61 15.88
C PRO A 649 0.44 18.11 15.57
N LEU A 650 1.20 17.39 14.73
CA LEU A 650 2.52 17.81 14.29
C LEU A 650 2.53 18.23 12.81
N ALA A 651 2.00 17.44 11.88
CA ALA A 651 2.12 17.73 10.45
C ALA A 651 1.40 19.01 10.04
N ILE A 652 0.10 19.13 10.36
CA ILE A 652 -0.70 20.29 9.95
C ILE A 652 -0.13 21.61 10.51
N PRO A 653 0.15 21.75 11.82
CA PRO A 653 0.78 22.96 12.31
C PRO A 653 2.17 23.20 11.73
N THR A 654 2.97 22.16 11.49
CA THR A 654 4.28 22.31 10.82
C THR A 654 4.12 22.92 9.44
N GLY A 655 3.15 22.45 8.64
CA GLY A 655 2.86 23.00 7.32
C GLY A 655 2.53 24.49 7.37
N MET A 656 1.60 24.89 8.25
CA MET A 656 1.19 26.30 8.38
C MET A 656 2.30 27.20 8.95
N VAL A 657 2.99 26.74 10.00
CA VAL A 657 4.06 27.50 10.68
C VAL A 657 5.27 27.66 9.75
N SER A 658 5.72 26.58 9.11
CA SER A 658 6.90 26.63 8.25
C SER A 658 6.69 27.49 7.00
N ALA A 659 5.49 27.45 6.41
CA ALA A 659 5.13 28.32 5.28
C ALA A 659 5.19 29.81 5.64
N ALA A 660 4.66 30.18 6.81
CA ALA A 660 4.74 31.54 7.30
C ALA A 660 6.19 31.97 7.61
N LEU A 661 6.95 31.11 8.32
CA LEU A 661 8.33 31.43 8.72
C LEU A 661 9.26 31.57 7.51
N VAL A 662 9.25 30.62 6.56
CA VAL A 662 10.17 30.67 5.42
C VAL A 662 9.94 31.87 4.51
N THR A 663 8.68 32.33 4.42
CA THR A 663 8.29 33.51 3.65
C THR A 663 8.54 34.83 4.38
N GLY A 664 9.07 34.80 5.63
CA GLY A 664 9.50 35.99 6.38
C GLY A 664 8.45 36.58 7.31
N ASN A 665 7.42 35.84 7.66
CA ASN A 665 6.35 36.24 8.58
C ASN A 665 6.60 35.72 10.00
N PRO A 666 6.47 36.54 11.05
CA PRO A 666 6.40 36.04 12.43
C PRO A 666 5.12 35.23 12.67
N VAL A 667 5.19 34.26 13.56
CA VAL A 667 4.11 33.33 13.84
C VAL A 667 3.68 33.36 15.30
N ILE A 668 2.38 33.55 15.54
CA ILE A 668 1.73 33.25 16.81
C ILE A 668 0.99 31.91 16.62
N PHE A 669 1.52 30.87 17.25
CA PHE A 669 1.02 29.52 17.12
C PHE A 669 0.11 29.16 18.30
N LYS A 670 -1.13 28.85 18.01
CA LYS A 670 -2.09 28.27 18.96
C LYS A 670 -2.33 26.80 18.64
N PRO A 671 -1.68 25.88 19.35
CA PRO A 671 -2.00 24.45 19.24
C PRO A 671 -3.41 24.16 19.76
N SER A 672 -3.95 22.99 19.40
CA SER A 672 -5.19 22.53 20.02
C SER A 672 -4.98 22.26 21.51
N GLU A 673 -5.98 22.61 22.33
CA GLU A 673 -6.01 22.27 23.75
C GLU A 673 -6.11 20.76 24.03
N ARG A 674 -6.41 19.96 23.00
CA ARG A 674 -6.50 18.48 23.09
C ARG A 674 -5.20 17.77 22.79
N ALA A 675 -4.24 18.48 22.16
CA ALA A 675 -2.91 17.98 21.86
C ALA A 675 -1.83 19.04 22.11
N PRO A 676 -1.78 19.62 23.33
CA PRO A 676 -0.89 20.74 23.61
C PRO A 676 0.58 20.34 23.69
N ILE A 677 0.91 19.09 24.02
CA ILE A 677 2.28 18.59 24.16
C ILE A 677 2.96 18.53 22.80
N MET A 678 2.25 18.05 21.76
CA MET A 678 2.80 18.05 20.41
C MET A 678 3.09 19.49 19.91
N GLY A 679 2.22 20.45 20.24
CA GLY A 679 2.47 21.87 19.95
C GLY A 679 3.70 22.42 20.66
N HIS A 680 3.96 22.00 21.89
CA HIS A 680 5.19 22.32 22.63
C HIS A 680 6.43 21.74 21.90
N TRP A 681 6.42 20.48 21.51
CA TRP A 681 7.55 19.84 20.82
C TRP A 681 7.85 20.48 19.46
N LEU A 682 6.84 20.83 18.68
CA LEU A 682 7.04 21.58 17.42
C LEU A 682 7.79 22.90 17.68
N THR A 683 7.33 23.64 18.68
CA THR A 683 7.93 24.94 19.05
C THR A 683 9.39 24.79 19.48
N GLU A 684 9.68 23.79 20.32
CA GLU A 684 11.04 23.52 20.78
C GLU A 684 11.99 23.08 19.65
N ILE A 685 11.50 22.26 18.72
CA ILE A 685 12.28 21.84 17.55
C ILE A 685 12.63 23.04 16.68
N LEU A 686 11.67 23.90 16.35
CA LEU A 686 11.88 25.07 15.51
C LEU A 686 12.83 26.09 16.18
N ARG A 687 12.72 26.28 17.50
CA ARG A 687 13.64 27.14 18.26
C ARG A 687 15.07 26.60 18.27
N LYS A 688 15.23 25.30 18.53
CA LYS A 688 16.54 24.64 18.47
C LYS A 688 17.15 24.69 17.07
N ALA A 689 16.32 24.70 16.02
CA ALA A 689 16.76 24.90 14.64
C ALA A 689 17.20 26.33 14.34
N GLY A 690 16.88 27.29 15.20
CA GLY A 690 17.34 28.69 15.11
C GLY A 690 16.27 29.73 14.85
N VAL A 691 14.97 29.41 15.01
CA VAL A 691 13.89 30.42 14.97
C VAL A 691 13.95 31.24 16.25
N PRO A 692 14.07 32.59 16.15
CA PRO A 692 14.10 33.45 17.36
C PRO A 692 12.78 33.37 18.13
N GLY A 693 12.84 33.44 19.48
CA GLY A 693 11.68 33.34 20.34
C GLY A 693 10.63 34.45 20.17
N ALA A 694 11.05 35.62 19.68
CA ALA A 694 10.15 36.72 19.34
C ALA A 694 9.42 36.50 18.00
N ILE A 695 9.96 35.63 17.13
CA ILE A 695 9.38 35.32 15.80
C ILE A 695 8.40 34.14 15.85
N LEU A 696 8.61 33.17 16.75
CA LEU A 696 7.69 32.07 16.97
C LEU A 696 7.26 32.05 18.45
N CYS A 697 6.00 32.40 18.67
CA CYS A 697 5.40 32.35 19.99
C CYS A 697 4.27 31.29 20.03
N CYS A 698 4.40 30.32 20.93
CA CYS A 698 3.37 29.32 21.18
C CYS A 698 2.45 29.77 22.32
N LEU A 699 1.16 29.82 22.06
CA LEU A 699 0.13 30.23 23.00
C LEU A 699 -0.90 29.10 23.19
N PRO A 700 -0.63 28.08 24.03
CA PRO A 700 -1.61 27.07 24.39
C PRO A 700 -2.83 27.72 25.07
N GLY A 701 -4.03 27.32 24.71
CA GLY A 701 -5.26 27.86 25.28
C GLY A 701 -6.51 27.41 24.55
N GLY A 702 -7.63 27.72 25.10
CA GLY A 702 -8.95 27.39 24.56
C GLY A 702 -9.41 28.31 23.42
N PRO A 703 -10.72 28.28 23.11
CA PRO A 703 -11.31 29.08 22.03
C PRO A 703 -11.14 30.60 22.21
N GLU A 704 -11.03 31.07 23.45
CA GLU A 704 -10.84 32.50 23.79
C GLU A 704 -9.54 33.07 23.23
N ILE A 705 -8.46 32.26 23.26
CA ILE A 705 -7.15 32.66 22.70
C ILE A 705 -7.25 32.76 21.17
N GLY A 706 -7.92 31.77 20.54
CA GLY A 706 -8.18 31.81 19.10
C GLY A 706 -8.97 33.09 18.70
N ARG A 707 -10.02 33.42 19.42
CA ARG A 707 -10.80 34.65 19.18
C ARG A 707 -9.98 35.92 19.36
N SER A 708 -9.17 35.98 20.42
CA SER A 708 -8.28 37.15 20.66
C SER A 708 -7.31 37.34 19.51
N LEU A 709 -6.74 36.25 18.94
CA LEU A 709 -5.87 36.30 17.75
C LEU A 709 -6.61 36.80 16.50
N VAL A 710 -7.80 36.27 16.23
CA VAL A 710 -8.63 36.66 15.07
C VAL A 710 -9.01 38.14 15.12
N HIS A 711 -9.30 38.69 16.30
CA HIS A 711 -9.68 40.08 16.51
C HIS A 711 -8.50 41.03 16.72
N HIS A 712 -7.25 40.56 16.73
CA HIS A 712 -6.10 41.45 16.93
C HIS A 712 -5.80 42.25 15.65
N PRO A 713 -5.72 43.61 15.70
CA PRO A 713 -5.55 44.46 14.51
C PRO A 713 -4.28 44.19 13.72
N ASP A 714 -3.19 43.81 14.39
CA ASP A 714 -1.87 43.60 13.78
C ASP A 714 -1.67 42.18 13.21
N ILE A 715 -2.64 41.28 13.32
CA ILE A 715 -2.61 39.98 12.63
C ILE A 715 -2.94 40.21 11.14
N ALA A 716 -1.98 39.88 10.28
CA ALA A 716 -2.09 40.03 8.82
C ALA A 716 -2.67 38.81 8.12
N THR A 717 -2.35 37.62 8.64
CA THR A 717 -2.78 36.34 8.06
C THR A 717 -3.25 35.39 9.17
N ILE A 718 -4.31 34.64 8.87
CA ILE A 718 -4.84 33.60 9.74
C ILE A 718 -4.79 32.30 8.94
N ALA A 719 -3.98 31.35 9.40
CA ALA A 719 -3.95 29.98 8.88
C ALA A 719 -4.65 29.08 9.90
N PHE A 720 -5.74 28.49 9.47
CA PHE A 720 -6.65 27.70 10.30
C PHE A 720 -6.92 26.34 9.69
N THR A 721 -6.91 25.33 10.53
CA THR A 721 -7.47 24.00 10.21
C THR A 721 -8.35 23.56 11.38
N GLY A 722 -9.59 23.14 11.07
CA GLY A 722 -10.54 22.71 12.10
C GLY A 722 -11.96 22.55 11.58
N SER A 723 -12.95 22.67 12.47
CA SER A 723 -14.36 22.51 12.09
C SER A 723 -14.87 23.62 11.17
N LYS A 724 -15.83 23.28 10.30
CA LYS A 724 -16.50 24.21 9.39
C LYS A 724 -17.05 25.45 10.12
N ASP A 725 -17.73 25.23 11.23
CA ASP A 725 -18.41 26.35 11.94
C ASP A 725 -17.42 27.36 12.52
N VAL A 726 -16.26 26.87 13.03
CA VAL A 726 -15.20 27.76 13.49
C VAL A 726 -14.53 28.46 12.31
N GLY A 727 -14.27 27.78 11.19
CA GLY A 727 -13.67 28.36 10.00
C GLY A 727 -14.56 29.47 9.41
N ILE A 728 -15.87 29.25 9.31
CA ILE A 728 -16.83 30.26 8.84
C ILE A 728 -16.91 31.47 9.81
N SER A 729 -16.84 31.22 11.14
CA SER A 729 -16.76 32.30 12.11
C SER A 729 -15.50 33.16 11.94
N ILE A 730 -14.35 32.52 11.74
CA ILE A 730 -13.06 33.19 11.49
C ILE A 730 -13.14 34.04 10.21
N LEU A 731 -13.70 33.51 9.13
CA LEU A 731 -13.85 34.22 7.86
C LEU A 731 -14.73 35.47 8.04
N LYS A 732 -15.86 35.36 8.79
CA LYS A 732 -16.76 36.47 9.10
C LYS A 732 -16.05 37.53 9.93
N ASP A 733 -15.37 37.11 11.01
CA ASP A 733 -14.74 38.05 11.94
C ASP A 733 -13.52 38.75 11.29
N ALA A 734 -12.73 38.03 10.53
CA ALA A 734 -11.60 38.60 9.79
C ALA A 734 -11.99 39.60 8.69
N GLY A 735 -13.19 39.45 8.15
CA GLY A 735 -13.77 40.42 7.18
C GLY A 735 -14.23 41.74 7.79
N THR A 736 -14.30 41.82 9.12
CA THR A 736 -14.69 43.05 9.83
C THR A 736 -13.46 43.88 10.12
N LEU A 737 -13.41 45.10 9.59
CA LEU A 737 -12.30 46.03 9.81
C LEU A 737 -12.35 46.56 11.25
N LEU A 738 -11.27 46.42 11.97
CA LEU A 738 -11.14 46.86 13.37
C LEU A 738 -10.45 48.24 13.48
N PRO A 739 -10.72 49.04 14.53
CA PRO A 739 -9.98 50.25 14.80
C PRO A 739 -8.48 49.98 14.91
N GLY A 740 -7.64 50.77 14.23
CA GLY A 740 -6.19 50.59 14.20
C GLY A 740 -5.69 49.48 13.27
N GLN A 741 -6.56 48.79 12.56
CA GLN A 741 -6.17 47.80 11.56
C GLN A 741 -5.78 48.49 10.24
N HIS A 742 -4.56 48.22 9.77
CA HIS A 742 -3.98 48.86 8.58
C HIS A 742 -3.99 47.97 7.32
N MET A 743 -4.47 46.72 7.42
CA MET A 743 -4.51 45.79 6.30
C MET A 743 -5.73 44.86 6.37
N VAL A 744 -6.18 44.38 5.22
CA VAL A 744 -7.20 43.33 5.14
C VAL A 744 -6.55 41.97 5.50
N LYS A 745 -7.10 41.29 6.47
CA LYS A 745 -6.63 39.98 6.90
C LYS A 745 -6.78 38.93 5.80
N ARG A 746 -5.77 38.12 5.59
CA ARG A 746 -5.86 36.94 4.75
C ARG A 746 -6.26 35.77 5.62
N VAL A 747 -7.25 35.00 5.19
CA VAL A 747 -7.66 33.78 5.86
C VAL A 747 -7.42 32.60 4.92
N LEU A 748 -6.70 31.61 5.44
CA LEU A 748 -6.53 30.30 4.86
C LEU A 748 -7.24 29.33 5.80
N ALA A 749 -8.26 28.64 5.32
CA ALA A 749 -9.06 27.76 6.16
C ALA A 749 -9.24 26.42 5.49
N GLU A 750 -8.72 25.37 6.13
CA GLU A 750 -9.01 23.98 5.81
C GLU A 750 -10.02 23.47 6.83
N MET A 751 -11.14 22.94 6.32
CA MET A 751 -12.28 22.54 7.14
C MET A 751 -12.64 21.08 6.90
N GLY A 752 -13.79 20.66 7.44
CA GLY A 752 -14.23 19.28 7.39
C GLY A 752 -14.65 18.79 6.01
N GLY A 753 -15.07 17.52 5.97
CA GLY A 753 -15.52 16.84 4.77
C GLY A 753 -16.65 15.85 5.02
N LYS A 754 -17.40 15.51 3.97
CA LYS A 754 -18.34 14.39 3.92
C LYS A 754 -18.00 13.49 2.72
N ASN A 755 -16.82 12.94 2.77
CA ASN A 755 -16.16 12.31 1.65
C ASN A 755 -16.85 11.01 1.24
N ALA A 756 -16.84 10.72 -0.06
CA ALA A 756 -17.44 9.53 -0.62
C ALA A 756 -16.43 8.67 -1.39
N ILE A 757 -16.59 7.34 -1.28
CA ILE A 757 -15.99 6.38 -2.20
C ILE A 757 -17.11 5.76 -3.02
N ILE A 758 -17.01 5.85 -4.34
CA ILE A 758 -17.87 5.14 -5.29
C ILE A 758 -17.28 3.76 -5.53
N VAL A 759 -18.10 2.72 -5.39
CA VAL A 759 -17.74 1.34 -5.73
C VAL A 759 -18.59 0.91 -6.93
N ASP A 760 -17.94 0.91 -8.08
CA ASP A 760 -18.55 0.56 -9.38
C ASP A 760 -18.76 -0.94 -9.50
N GLU A 761 -19.67 -1.37 -10.37
CA GLU A 761 -19.93 -2.79 -10.64
C GLU A 761 -18.72 -3.57 -11.15
N THR A 762 -17.79 -2.86 -11.82
CA THR A 762 -16.53 -3.43 -12.33
C THR A 762 -15.39 -3.43 -11.29
N ALA A 763 -15.63 -2.92 -10.08
CA ALA A 763 -14.60 -2.82 -9.06
C ALA A 763 -14.06 -4.20 -8.65
N ASP A 764 -12.78 -4.22 -8.27
CA ASP A 764 -12.26 -5.31 -7.44
C ASP A 764 -12.82 -5.13 -6.02
N LEU A 765 -13.62 -6.11 -5.56
CA LEU A 765 -14.28 -6.00 -4.25
C LEU A 765 -13.30 -6.14 -3.09
N ASP A 766 -12.20 -6.86 -3.24
CA ASP A 766 -11.19 -7.02 -2.19
C ASP A 766 -10.47 -5.69 -1.96
N ASP A 767 -10.02 -5.07 -3.03
CA ASP A 767 -9.40 -3.75 -3.00
C ASP A 767 -10.37 -2.67 -2.52
N ALA A 768 -11.62 -2.70 -3.03
CA ALA A 768 -12.63 -1.70 -2.69
C ALA A 768 -13.01 -1.76 -1.20
N ILE A 769 -13.26 -2.95 -0.66
CA ILE A 769 -13.61 -3.13 0.76
C ILE A 769 -12.43 -2.75 1.65
N THR A 770 -11.23 -3.23 1.34
CA THR A 770 -10.02 -2.87 2.07
C THR A 770 -9.79 -1.36 2.07
N GLY A 771 -9.96 -0.71 0.92
CA GLY A 771 -9.82 0.73 0.78
C GLY A 771 -10.90 1.53 1.50
N VAL A 772 -12.15 1.09 1.47
CA VAL A 772 -13.24 1.72 2.25
C VAL A 772 -13.01 1.53 3.74
N VAL A 773 -12.70 0.31 4.20
CA VAL A 773 -12.45 0.02 5.63
C VAL A 773 -11.28 0.88 6.14
N SER A 774 -10.13 0.85 5.49
CA SER A 774 -8.97 1.64 5.91
C SER A 774 -9.26 3.14 5.90
N SER A 775 -10.04 3.63 4.92
CA SER A 775 -10.37 5.06 4.80
C SER A 775 -11.36 5.56 5.84
N PHE A 776 -12.27 4.70 6.39
CA PHE A 776 -13.23 5.16 7.41
C PHE A 776 -12.82 4.82 8.83
N THR A 777 -11.91 3.85 9.03
CA THR A 777 -11.48 3.43 10.38
C THR A 777 -10.07 3.92 10.76
N GLY A 778 -9.25 4.32 9.79
CA GLY A 778 -7.93 4.87 10.06
C GLY A 778 -8.02 6.03 11.06
N TYR A 779 -7.26 5.94 12.15
CA TYR A 779 -7.33 6.85 13.30
C TYR A 779 -8.78 7.03 13.84
N ALA A 780 -9.54 5.95 13.92
CA ALA A 780 -10.96 5.96 14.33
C ALA A 780 -11.84 6.94 13.53
N GLY A 781 -11.56 7.15 12.24
CA GLY A 781 -12.30 8.09 11.39
C GLY A 781 -12.09 9.56 11.70
N GLN A 782 -11.15 9.92 12.56
CA GLN A 782 -10.88 11.31 13.01
C GLN A 782 -9.99 12.07 12.02
N LYS A 783 -10.27 11.93 10.74
CA LYS A 783 -9.57 12.61 9.64
C LYS A 783 -10.57 13.40 8.80
N CYS A 784 -10.22 14.62 8.42
CA CYS A 784 -11.02 15.42 7.48
C CYS A 784 -11.23 14.68 6.14
N SER A 785 -10.26 13.86 5.75
CA SER A 785 -10.27 13.03 4.54
C SER A 785 -10.93 11.66 4.71
N ALA A 786 -11.41 11.27 5.90
CA ALA A 786 -11.98 9.96 6.14
C ALA A 786 -13.18 9.67 5.25
N CYS A 787 -13.30 8.43 4.77
CA CYS A 787 -14.48 7.96 4.05
C CYS A 787 -15.68 7.92 5.01
N SER A 788 -16.71 8.70 4.75
CA SER A 788 -17.93 8.70 5.55
C SER A 788 -19.14 8.21 4.77
N ARG A 789 -19.02 8.09 3.43
CA ARG A 789 -20.07 7.56 2.56
C ARG A 789 -19.45 6.56 1.57
N ALA A 790 -19.98 5.36 1.48
CA ALA A 790 -19.70 4.42 0.40
C ALA A 790 -20.93 4.35 -0.52
N ILE A 791 -20.73 4.68 -1.80
CA ILE A 791 -21.80 4.69 -2.80
C ILE A 791 -21.57 3.52 -3.72
N VAL A 792 -22.42 2.50 -3.61
CA VAL A 792 -22.18 1.19 -4.21
C VAL A 792 -23.18 0.93 -5.32
N HIS A 793 -22.70 0.49 -6.47
CA HIS A 793 -23.55 0.11 -7.60
C HIS A 793 -24.51 -1.03 -7.25
N ALA A 794 -25.75 -0.95 -7.71
CA ALA A 794 -26.83 -1.86 -7.33
C ALA A 794 -26.52 -3.33 -7.59
N ALA A 795 -25.77 -3.63 -8.65
CA ALA A 795 -25.45 -5.01 -9.04
C ALA A 795 -24.56 -5.75 -8.02
N ILE A 796 -23.73 -5.03 -7.27
CA ILE A 796 -22.79 -5.60 -6.31
C ILE A 796 -23.12 -5.24 -4.85
N TYR A 797 -24.22 -4.52 -4.63
CA TYR A 797 -24.56 -3.93 -3.33
C TYR A 797 -24.64 -4.95 -2.20
N ASP A 798 -25.38 -6.03 -2.39
CA ASP A 798 -25.60 -7.03 -1.35
C ASP A 798 -24.33 -7.84 -1.04
N SER A 799 -23.55 -8.19 -2.08
CA SER A 799 -22.24 -8.83 -1.91
C SER A 799 -21.24 -7.93 -1.18
N PHE A 800 -21.22 -6.66 -1.54
CA PHE A 800 -20.39 -5.66 -0.86
C PHE A 800 -20.75 -5.54 0.63
N LEU A 801 -22.05 -5.45 0.96
CA LEU A 801 -22.51 -5.34 2.34
C LEU A 801 -22.13 -6.57 3.18
N ASP A 802 -22.33 -7.77 2.64
CA ASP A 802 -22.01 -9.02 3.36
C ASP A 802 -20.51 -9.10 3.69
N ARG A 803 -19.66 -8.78 2.72
CA ARG A 803 -18.20 -8.80 2.91
C ARG A 803 -17.71 -7.64 3.79
N LEU A 804 -18.24 -6.42 3.60
CA LEU A 804 -17.92 -5.27 4.44
C LEU A 804 -18.24 -5.53 5.92
N LYS A 805 -19.43 -6.13 6.20
CA LYS A 805 -19.79 -6.52 7.55
C LYS A 805 -18.76 -7.47 8.18
N ALA A 806 -18.33 -8.48 7.43
CA ALA A 806 -17.34 -9.44 7.92
C ALA A 806 -15.98 -8.78 8.16
N ALA A 807 -15.54 -7.90 7.27
CA ALA A 807 -14.30 -7.16 7.41
C ALA A 807 -14.29 -6.24 8.65
N VAL A 808 -15.39 -5.51 8.87
CA VAL A 808 -15.54 -4.63 10.05
C VAL A 808 -15.53 -5.41 11.36
N LEU A 809 -16.18 -6.59 11.41
CA LEU A 809 -16.19 -7.44 12.60
C LEU A 809 -14.82 -8.03 12.92
N SER A 810 -13.93 -8.12 11.95
CA SER A 810 -12.58 -8.62 12.11
C SER A 810 -11.58 -7.55 12.60
N LEU A 811 -11.98 -6.27 12.70
CA LEU A 811 -11.08 -5.20 13.11
C LEU A 811 -10.70 -5.30 14.59
N ARG A 812 -9.42 -5.07 14.90
CA ARG A 812 -8.90 -4.98 16.27
C ARG A 812 -9.05 -3.56 16.78
N VAL A 813 -10.03 -3.36 17.66
CA VAL A 813 -10.25 -2.09 18.38
C VAL A 813 -9.61 -2.19 19.76
N GLY A 814 -8.71 -1.27 20.11
CA GLY A 814 -8.01 -1.37 21.39
C GLY A 814 -6.96 -0.29 21.65
N ASN A 815 -6.04 -0.61 22.58
CA ASN A 815 -4.98 0.30 22.99
C ASN A 815 -4.00 0.57 21.80
N PRO A 816 -3.81 1.82 21.40
CA PRO A 816 -2.93 2.17 20.28
C PRO A 816 -1.43 1.92 20.56
N GLU A 817 -1.02 1.71 21.81
CA GLU A 817 0.34 1.31 22.14
C GLU A 817 0.64 -0.14 21.69
N GLU A 818 -0.38 -0.97 21.50
CA GLU A 818 -0.25 -2.33 20.98
C GLU A 818 -0.11 -2.27 19.45
N PRO A 819 0.94 -2.89 18.88
CA PRO A 819 1.24 -2.75 17.45
C PRO A 819 0.13 -3.31 16.53
N GLY A 820 -0.62 -4.32 16.98
CA GLY A 820 -1.73 -4.93 16.25
C GLY A 820 -3.05 -4.15 16.28
N THR A 821 -3.12 -3.04 17.00
CA THR A 821 -4.32 -2.21 17.08
C THR A 821 -4.55 -1.47 15.75
N GLN A 822 -5.71 -1.69 15.14
CA GLN A 822 -6.12 -1.04 13.89
C GLN A 822 -6.97 0.20 14.16
N VAL A 823 -7.81 0.16 15.19
CA VAL A 823 -8.70 1.26 15.57
C VAL A 823 -8.44 1.63 17.02
N GLY A 824 -7.90 2.82 17.23
CA GLY A 824 -7.65 3.40 18.54
C GLY A 824 -8.89 4.10 19.14
N PRO A 825 -8.73 4.80 20.28
CA PRO A 825 -9.78 5.61 20.87
C PRO A 825 -10.04 6.90 20.06
N VAL A 826 -11.20 7.51 20.28
CA VAL A 826 -11.44 8.90 19.89
C VAL A 826 -10.84 9.83 20.94
N ILE A 827 -10.55 11.07 20.55
CA ILE A 827 -9.69 11.99 21.30
C ILE A 827 -10.16 12.30 22.73
N ASP A 828 -11.46 12.43 22.94
CA ASP A 828 -12.00 12.77 24.24
C ASP A 828 -13.46 12.30 24.42
N ARG A 829 -13.98 12.47 25.63
CA ARG A 829 -15.36 12.13 25.99
C ARG A 829 -16.39 12.88 25.16
N ARG A 830 -16.11 14.14 24.79
CA ARG A 830 -17.03 14.95 23.99
C ARG A 830 -17.16 14.36 22.58
N ALA A 831 -16.03 14.03 21.96
CA ALA A 831 -16.03 13.36 20.65
C ALA A 831 -16.79 12.03 20.71
N GLN A 832 -16.52 11.19 21.74
CA GLN A 832 -17.24 9.94 21.94
C GLN A 832 -18.75 10.16 22.02
N SER A 833 -19.20 11.10 22.89
CA SER A 833 -20.63 11.39 23.05
C SER A 833 -21.28 11.88 21.77
N THR A 834 -20.61 12.78 21.04
CA THR A 834 -21.12 13.30 19.75
C THR A 834 -21.26 12.18 18.72
N ILE A 835 -20.26 11.29 18.60
CA ILE A 835 -20.31 10.18 17.64
C ILE A 835 -21.42 9.18 18.03
N GLN A 836 -21.58 8.89 19.32
CA GLN A 836 -22.67 8.04 19.83
C GLN A 836 -24.04 8.63 19.53
N GLU A 837 -24.22 9.96 19.67
CA GLU A 837 -25.45 10.65 19.28
C GLU A 837 -25.75 10.44 17.78
N TYR A 838 -24.76 10.57 16.89
CA TYR A 838 -24.95 10.30 15.46
C TYR A 838 -25.24 8.83 15.16
N ILE A 839 -24.68 7.88 15.92
CA ILE A 839 -25.04 6.47 15.81
C ILE A 839 -26.51 6.26 16.15
N GLU A 840 -27.02 6.89 17.22
CA GLU A 840 -28.44 6.81 17.59
C GLU A 840 -29.36 7.50 16.56
N ILE A 841 -28.93 8.59 15.93
CA ILE A 841 -29.61 9.19 14.79
C ILE A 841 -29.65 8.21 13.61
N GLY A 842 -28.50 7.60 13.28
CA GLY A 842 -28.42 6.63 12.20
C GLY A 842 -29.31 5.40 12.38
N LYS A 843 -29.44 4.89 13.62
CA LYS A 843 -30.37 3.81 13.95
C LYS A 843 -31.83 4.15 13.68
N LYS A 844 -32.19 5.43 13.70
CA LYS A 844 -33.55 5.92 13.38
C LYS A 844 -33.73 6.20 11.88
N GLU A 845 -32.65 6.60 11.19
CA GLU A 845 -32.72 7.03 9.79
C GLU A 845 -32.51 5.90 8.80
N ALA A 846 -31.69 4.88 9.15
CA ALA A 846 -31.23 3.86 8.23
C ALA A 846 -31.06 2.49 8.90
N ARG A 847 -30.80 1.45 8.11
CA ARG A 847 -30.59 0.10 8.61
C ARG A 847 -29.17 -0.05 9.17
N LEU A 848 -29.05 -0.34 10.47
CA LEU A 848 -27.77 -0.71 11.07
C LEU A 848 -27.30 -2.05 10.48
N LEU A 849 -26.15 -2.04 9.78
CA LEU A 849 -25.56 -3.25 9.22
C LEU A 849 -24.64 -3.95 10.24
N VAL A 850 -23.81 -3.19 10.91
CA VAL A 850 -22.86 -3.68 11.93
C VAL A 850 -22.44 -2.56 12.86
N GLU A 851 -22.22 -2.91 14.12
CA GLU A 851 -21.56 -2.09 15.14
C GLU A 851 -20.43 -2.91 15.76
N GLY A 852 -19.20 -2.44 15.63
CA GLY A 852 -18.01 -3.14 16.09
C GLY A 852 -17.93 -3.20 17.60
N THR A 853 -17.31 -4.24 18.13
CA THR A 853 -17.14 -4.44 19.56
C THR A 853 -16.04 -3.55 20.12
N VAL A 854 -16.31 -2.93 21.25
CA VAL A 854 -15.36 -2.08 21.97
C VAL A 854 -14.89 -2.78 23.25
N ARG A 855 -13.59 -2.70 23.53
CA ARG A 855 -12.99 -3.22 24.77
C ARG A 855 -12.08 -2.16 25.40
N GLY A 856 -12.18 -2.00 26.73
CA GLY A 856 -11.29 -1.13 27.51
C GLY A 856 -11.98 0.10 28.12
N PRO A 857 -11.29 0.78 29.04
CA PRO A 857 -11.85 1.93 29.79
C PRO A 857 -11.77 3.27 29.03
N GLY A 858 -11.10 3.32 27.86
CA GLY A 858 -10.87 4.55 27.09
C GLY A 858 -12.11 5.07 26.34
N TRP A 859 -11.96 6.18 25.66
CA TRP A 859 -13.01 6.76 24.82
C TRP A 859 -13.11 6.06 23.46
N TYR A 860 -13.44 4.78 23.47
CA TYR A 860 -13.56 3.98 22.26
C TYR A 860 -14.95 4.09 21.65
N VAL A 861 -15.02 4.05 20.32
CA VAL A 861 -16.24 3.88 19.53
C VAL A 861 -16.00 2.76 18.54
N GLY A 862 -16.92 1.77 18.50
CA GLY A 862 -16.84 0.67 17.55
C GLY A 862 -17.09 1.17 16.12
N PRO A 863 -16.35 0.67 15.12
CA PRO A 863 -16.68 0.96 13.73
C PRO A 863 -18.12 0.57 13.42
N THR A 864 -18.91 1.55 12.96
CA THR A 864 -20.36 1.41 12.77
C THR A 864 -20.72 1.67 11.32
N VAL A 865 -21.50 0.77 10.73
CA VAL A 865 -21.93 0.88 9.32
C VAL A 865 -23.45 0.87 9.23
N PHE A 866 -23.99 1.85 8.53
CA PHE A 866 -25.39 1.94 8.15
C PHE A 866 -25.55 1.64 6.66
N ALA A 867 -26.54 0.81 6.32
CA ALA A 867 -26.92 0.49 4.95
C ALA A 867 -28.25 1.16 4.58
N ASP A 868 -28.54 1.22 3.28
CA ASP A 868 -29.75 1.79 2.71
C ASP A 868 -29.94 3.26 3.10
N VAL A 869 -28.84 4.00 3.19
CA VAL A 869 -28.83 5.40 3.61
C VAL A 869 -29.33 6.29 2.47
N ALA A 870 -30.35 7.09 2.73
CA ALA A 870 -30.83 8.08 1.77
C ALA A 870 -29.95 9.34 1.75
N PRO A 871 -29.84 10.04 0.60
CA PRO A 871 -28.99 11.24 0.50
C PRO A 871 -29.43 12.39 1.40
N THR A 872 -30.69 12.40 1.88
CA THR A 872 -31.22 13.42 2.77
C THR A 872 -31.02 13.14 4.25
N HIS A 873 -30.56 11.94 4.62
CA HIS A 873 -30.31 11.59 6.01
C HIS A 873 -29.18 12.43 6.61
N ARG A 874 -29.29 12.80 7.88
CA ARG A 874 -28.26 13.59 8.57
C ARG A 874 -26.91 12.89 8.54
N ILE A 875 -26.88 11.55 8.74
CA ILE A 875 -25.66 10.74 8.68
C ILE A 875 -25.02 10.72 7.28
N ALA A 876 -25.74 11.11 6.22
CA ALA A 876 -25.21 11.26 4.85
C ALA A 876 -24.71 12.67 4.56
N GLN A 877 -25.15 13.70 5.30
CA GLN A 877 -24.90 15.11 5.02
C GLN A 877 -23.92 15.77 6.01
N GLU A 878 -23.98 15.39 7.29
CA GLU A 878 -23.23 16.03 8.36
C GLU A 878 -21.94 15.28 8.68
N GLU A 879 -20.87 16.02 8.98
CA GLU A 879 -19.59 15.44 9.39
C GLU A 879 -19.68 14.88 10.81
N ILE A 880 -19.36 13.60 10.99
CA ILE A 880 -19.42 12.89 12.29
C ILE A 880 -18.07 12.90 13.00
N PHE A 881 -16.99 12.84 12.24
CA PHE A 881 -15.59 12.78 12.71
C PHE A 881 -15.30 11.58 13.62
N GLY A 882 -15.83 10.43 13.22
CA GLY A 882 -15.70 9.15 13.92
C GLY A 882 -15.83 7.96 12.98
N PRO A 883 -15.67 6.72 13.45
CA PRO A 883 -15.66 5.51 12.63
C PRO A 883 -17.08 5.10 12.24
N VAL A 884 -17.81 5.98 11.54
CA VAL A 884 -19.21 5.77 11.11
C VAL A 884 -19.29 5.90 9.59
N LEU A 885 -19.78 4.86 8.94
CA LEU A 885 -19.90 4.77 7.48
C LEU A 885 -21.38 4.68 7.06
N SER A 886 -21.80 5.51 6.13
CA SER A 886 -23.09 5.49 5.46
C SER A 886 -22.96 4.81 4.10
N VAL A 887 -23.62 3.65 3.90
CA VAL A 887 -23.61 2.95 2.61
C VAL A 887 -24.89 3.28 1.86
N MET A 888 -24.73 3.79 0.64
CA MET A 888 -25.78 4.23 -0.25
C MET A 888 -25.80 3.35 -1.50
N LYS A 889 -26.98 3.03 -2.03
CA LYS A 889 -27.16 2.26 -3.25
C LYS A 889 -27.33 3.20 -4.43
N ALA A 890 -26.58 2.99 -5.51
CA ALA A 890 -26.69 3.73 -6.77
C ALA A 890 -27.20 2.83 -7.90
N ALA A 891 -28.09 3.34 -8.72
CA ALA A 891 -28.65 2.59 -9.84
C ALA A 891 -27.70 2.50 -11.04
N SER A 892 -26.78 3.45 -11.17
CA SER A 892 -25.79 3.56 -12.22
C SER A 892 -24.55 4.32 -11.74
N PHE A 893 -23.47 4.31 -12.50
CA PHE A 893 -22.28 5.11 -12.20
C PHE A 893 -22.57 6.63 -12.23
N GLN A 894 -23.44 7.08 -13.15
CA GLN A 894 -23.87 8.48 -13.20
C GLN A 894 -24.68 8.88 -11.96
N ASP A 895 -25.55 8.00 -11.49
CA ASP A 895 -26.29 8.18 -10.23
C ASP A 895 -25.34 8.25 -9.03
N ALA A 896 -24.33 7.36 -9.00
CA ALA A 896 -23.30 7.38 -7.96
C ALA A 896 -22.52 8.70 -7.91
N LEU A 897 -22.17 9.28 -9.06
CA LEU A 897 -21.53 10.60 -9.13
C LEU A 897 -22.47 11.73 -8.62
N THR A 898 -23.75 11.66 -8.94
CA THR A 898 -24.76 12.61 -8.46
C THR A 898 -24.87 12.54 -6.93
N LEU A 899 -24.97 11.35 -6.37
CA LEU A 899 -24.98 11.10 -4.93
C LEU A 899 -23.67 11.56 -4.25
N ALA A 900 -22.52 11.30 -4.89
CA ALA A 900 -21.23 11.71 -4.35
C ALA A 900 -21.12 13.24 -4.21
N ASN A 901 -21.60 13.98 -5.20
CA ASN A 901 -21.57 15.44 -5.26
C ASN A 901 -22.70 16.13 -4.46
N SER A 902 -23.59 15.38 -3.81
CA SER A 902 -24.84 15.90 -3.18
C SER A 902 -24.64 16.60 -1.82
N THR A 903 -23.40 16.78 -1.35
CA THR A 903 -23.13 17.48 -0.06
C THR A 903 -22.57 18.88 -0.25
N ALA A 904 -22.60 19.66 0.82
CA ALA A 904 -22.00 20.99 0.85
C ALA A 904 -20.45 20.95 0.89
N TYR A 905 -19.86 19.81 1.10
CA TYR A 905 -18.42 19.61 1.21
C TYR A 905 -17.81 19.12 -0.12
N ALA A 906 -16.54 19.41 -0.33
CA ALA A 906 -15.78 18.98 -1.50
C ALA A 906 -14.29 18.86 -1.14
N LEU A 907 -13.95 17.90 -0.25
CA LEU A 907 -12.56 17.71 0.19
C LEU A 907 -11.92 16.53 -0.54
N THR A 908 -12.29 15.30 -0.20
CA THR A 908 -11.75 14.10 -0.86
C THR A 908 -12.87 13.24 -1.44
N GLY A 909 -12.54 12.49 -2.49
CA GLY A 909 -13.42 11.49 -3.08
C GLY A 909 -12.61 10.36 -3.69
N GLY A 910 -13.22 9.20 -3.81
CA GLY A 910 -12.60 8.03 -4.40
C GLY A 910 -13.51 7.26 -5.33
N VAL A 911 -12.92 6.52 -6.24
CA VAL A 911 -13.63 5.60 -7.14
C VAL A 911 -12.84 4.31 -7.24
N TYR A 912 -13.49 3.20 -6.97
CA TYR A 912 -13.03 1.86 -7.34
C TYR A 912 -13.80 1.41 -8.56
N SER A 913 -13.11 1.27 -9.68
CA SER A 913 -13.65 0.86 -10.97
C SER A 913 -12.55 0.31 -11.85
N ARG A 914 -12.87 -0.67 -12.69
CA ARG A 914 -12.00 -1.17 -13.74
C ARG A 914 -12.51 -0.77 -15.14
N SER A 915 -13.57 0.06 -15.25
CA SER A 915 -14.00 0.67 -16.52
C SER A 915 -13.19 1.95 -16.81
N PRO A 916 -12.42 2.01 -17.91
CA PRO A 916 -11.73 3.23 -18.35
C PRO A 916 -12.68 4.42 -18.54
N ALA A 917 -13.88 4.17 -19.08
CA ALA A 917 -14.87 5.21 -19.34
C ALA A 917 -15.41 5.81 -18.03
N HIS A 918 -15.71 4.98 -17.01
CA HIS A 918 -16.16 5.44 -15.71
C HIS A 918 -15.07 6.22 -14.96
N LEU A 919 -13.81 5.78 -15.03
CA LEU A 919 -12.70 6.50 -14.43
C LEU A 919 -12.49 7.88 -15.09
N GLU A 920 -12.62 7.98 -16.42
CA GLU A 920 -12.53 9.25 -17.11
C GLU A 920 -13.71 10.17 -16.78
N LEU A 921 -14.92 9.63 -16.72
CA LEU A 921 -16.10 10.38 -16.30
C LEU A 921 -15.96 10.93 -14.87
N ALA A 922 -15.36 10.13 -13.97
CA ALA A 922 -15.08 10.58 -12.60
C ALA A 922 -14.07 11.75 -12.58
N ARG A 923 -12.99 11.69 -13.38
CA ARG A 923 -12.03 12.81 -13.48
C ARG A 923 -12.69 14.12 -13.88
N GLN A 924 -13.70 14.05 -14.75
CA GLN A 924 -14.37 15.22 -15.28
C GLN A 924 -15.49 15.75 -14.38
N ARG A 925 -16.15 14.88 -13.60
CA ARG A 925 -17.43 15.21 -12.95
C ARG A 925 -17.49 14.99 -11.44
N PHE A 926 -16.53 14.31 -10.84
CA PHE A 926 -16.51 14.18 -9.39
C PHE A 926 -15.88 15.43 -8.77
N ASP A 927 -16.72 16.31 -8.22
CA ASP A 927 -16.36 17.64 -7.76
C ASP A 927 -15.80 17.62 -6.33
N VAL A 928 -14.51 17.30 -6.23
CA VAL A 928 -13.76 17.25 -4.97
C VAL A 928 -12.35 17.85 -5.13
N GLY A 929 -11.77 18.29 -4.04
CA GLY A 929 -10.42 18.81 -4.03
C GLY A 929 -9.38 17.75 -4.39
N ASN A 930 -9.47 16.55 -3.83
CA ASN A 930 -8.60 15.44 -4.11
C ASN A 930 -9.40 14.21 -4.54
N LEU A 931 -9.23 13.78 -5.78
CA LEU A 931 -9.84 12.58 -6.34
C LEU A 931 -8.82 11.43 -6.39
N TYR A 932 -9.20 10.28 -5.84
CA TYR A 932 -8.39 9.08 -5.79
C TYR A 932 -9.04 7.94 -6.58
N LEU A 933 -8.30 7.29 -7.46
CA LEU A 933 -8.78 6.20 -8.30
C LEU A 933 -8.10 4.90 -7.91
N ASN A 934 -8.89 3.87 -7.59
CA ASN A 934 -8.45 2.53 -7.18
C ASN A 934 -7.42 2.55 -6.03
N ARG A 935 -7.67 3.40 -5.03
CA ARG A 935 -6.86 3.49 -3.81
C ARG A 935 -7.65 4.14 -2.67
N PRO A 936 -7.20 4.01 -1.40
CA PRO A 936 -7.78 4.74 -0.27
C PRO A 936 -7.75 6.25 -0.47
N ILE A 937 -8.70 6.97 0.14
CA ILE A 937 -8.84 8.44 0.02
C ILE A 937 -8.14 9.23 1.12
N THR A 938 -7.40 8.55 1.99
CA THR A 938 -6.58 9.13 3.06
C THR A 938 -5.09 8.97 2.74
N GLY A 939 -4.22 9.68 3.47
CA GLY A 939 -2.77 9.57 3.31
C GLY A 939 -2.24 10.33 2.08
N ALA A 940 -2.67 11.58 1.89
CA ALA A 940 -2.08 12.48 0.91
C ALA A 940 -0.60 12.75 1.26
N LEU A 941 0.25 12.83 0.26
CA LEU A 941 1.68 13.09 0.42
C LEU A 941 2.01 14.50 -0.09
N VAL A 942 2.77 15.25 0.69
CA VAL A 942 3.25 16.60 0.35
C VAL A 942 3.97 16.58 -1.01
N GLY A 943 3.67 17.52 -1.87
CA GLY A 943 4.24 17.63 -3.22
C GLY A 943 3.66 16.64 -4.25
N ARG A 944 3.20 15.46 -3.82
CA ARG A 944 2.61 14.42 -4.71
C ARG A 944 1.10 14.52 -4.81
N GLN A 945 0.42 14.79 -3.72
CA GLN A 945 -1.04 15.01 -3.66
C GLN A 945 -1.31 16.25 -2.77
N PRO A 946 -1.05 17.47 -3.27
CA PRO A 946 -1.38 18.68 -2.52
C PRO A 946 -2.81 18.64 -2.01
N PHE A 947 -2.99 18.91 -0.71
CA PHE A 947 -4.22 18.65 -0.01
C PHE A 947 -5.01 19.92 0.27
N GLY A 948 -6.30 19.89 -0.04
CA GLY A 948 -7.23 20.99 0.24
C GLY A 948 -8.52 20.84 -0.54
N GLY A 949 -9.60 21.37 0.04
CA GLY A 949 -10.93 21.33 -0.52
C GLY A 949 -11.44 22.68 -1.02
N HIS A 950 -12.65 22.65 -1.55
CA HIS A 950 -13.42 23.85 -1.92
C HIS A 950 -14.85 23.73 -1.39
N ARG A 951 -15.79 24.60 -1.80
CA ARG A 951 -17.10 24.74 -1.16
C ARG A 951 -16.94 24.99 0.37
N LEU A 952 -17.64 24.24 1.23
CA LEU A 952 -17.52 24.38 2.69
C LEU A 952 -16.40 23.52 3.31
N SER A 953 -15.54 22.92 2.47
CA SER A 953 -14.37 22.17 2.96
C SER A 953 -13.11 23.03 3.07
N GLY A 954 -13.07 24.22 2.46
CA GLY A 954 -11.89 25.06 2.60
C GLY A 954 -11.88 26.28 1.67
N VAL A 955 -10.94 27.18 1.99
CA VAL A 955 -10.60 28.36 1.20
C VAL A 955 -9.09 28.59 1.24
N GLY A 956 -8.49 28.75 0.08
CA GLY A 956 -7.06 28.94 -0.10
C GLY A 956 -6.46 27.91 -1.07
N ALA A 957 -5.14 28.01 -1.32
CA ALA A 957 -4.41 27.05 -2.11
C ALA A 957 -4.09 25.80 -1.27
N LYS A 958 -3.90 24.68 -1.95
CA LYS A 958 -3.70 23.38 -1.30
C LYS A 958 -2.39 23.31 -0.53
N ALA A 959 -2.47 22.85 0.70
CA ALA A 959 -1.31 22.59 1.54
C ALA A 959 -0.37 21.55 0.88
N GLY A 960 0.93 21.77 0.98
CA GLY A 960 1.93 20.91 0.33
C GLY A 960 1.97 21.03 -1.19
N GLY A 961 1.40 22.12 -1.75
CA GLY A 961 1.46 22.44 -3.18
C GLY A 961 2.28 23.69 -3.46
N GLU A 962 2.69 23.85 -4.72
CA GLU A 962 3.55 24.96 -5.18
C GLU A 962 2.93 26.35 -5.05
N GLU A 963 1.61 26.44 -4.90
CA GLU A 963 0.90 27.71 -4.76
C GLU A 963 0.73 28.14 -3.29
N TYR A 964 1.00 27.23 -2.33
CA TYR A 964 0.66 27.47 -0.92
C TYR A 964 1.41 28.63 -0.32
N LEU A 965 2.73 28.74 -0.58
CA LEU A 965 3.57 29.82 -0.06
C LEU A 965 3.16 31.21 -0.55
N THR A 966 2.56 31.31 -1.74
CA THR A 966 2.13 32.59 -2.31
C THR A 966 1.04 33.28 -1.48
N GLN A 967 0.35 32.56 -0.63
CA GLN A 967 -0.69 33.09 0.25
C GLN A 967 -0.16 33.86 1.44
N PHE A 968 1.09 33.60 1.84
CA PHE A 968 1.78 34.27 2.97
C PHE A 968 2.54 35.53 2.54
N VAL A 969 2.53 35.88 1.28
CA VAL A 969 3.26 37.02 0.73
C VAL A 969 2.36 37.96 -0.06
N VAL A 970 2.85 39.18 -0.30
CA VAL A 970 2.28 40.15 -1.21
C VAL A 970 3.18 40.23 -2.43
N THR A 971 2.58 40.14 -3.61
CA THR A 971 3.28 40.38 -4.88
C THR A 971 3.55 41.87 -5.05
N ARG A 972 4.80 42.25 -5.29
CA ARG A 972 5.22 43.59 -5.64
C ARG A 972 5.80 43.58 -7.04
N VAL A 973 5.49 44.63 -7.78
CA VAL A 973 6.12 44.91 -9.07
C VAL A 973 6.99 46.14 -8.91
N VAL A 974 8.26 46.01 -9.31
CA VAL A 974 9.23 47.11 -9.35
C VAL A 974 9.57 47.35 -10.82
N SER A 975 9.36 48.57 -11.28
CA SER A 975 9.72 49.00 -12.63
C SER A 975 10.76 50.09 -12.52
N GLU A 976 11.91 49.87 -13.12
CA GLU A 976 13.01 50.81 -13.19
C GLU A 976 13.25 51.25 -14.65
N GLN A 977 13.25 52.56 -14.87
CA GLN A 977 13.72 53.11 -16.12
C GLN A 977 15.26 53.14 -16.11
N THR A 978 15.88 52.26 -16.94
CA THR A 978 17.32 52.16 -17.02
C THR A 978 17.95 53.05 -18.08
N LEU A 979 17.09 53.74 -18.87
CA LEU A 979 17.56 54.71 -19.85
C LEU A 979 18.04 55.98 -19.11
N ARG A 980 19.34 56.03 -18.90
CA ARG A 980 20.07 57.16 -18.28
C ARG A 980 21.01 57.82 -19.30
N ARG A 981 21.77 58.80 -18.92
CA ARG A 981 22.82 59.38 -19.80
C ARG A 981 23.87 58.33 -20.09
N GLY A 982 23.83 57.76 -21.30
CA GLY A 982 24.64 56.63 -21.72
C GLY A 982 23.88 55.31 -21.47
N PHE A 983 23.14 54.84 -22.48
CA PHE A 983 22.42 53.57 -22.46
C PHE A 983 23.34 52.45 -23.00
N ALA A 984 23.48 51.36 -22.21
CA ALA A 984 23.99 50.10 -22.71
C ALA A 984 22.87 49.09 -22.59
N PRO A 985 22.38 48.47 -23.66
CA PRO A 985 21.42 47.38 -23.57
C PRO A 985 22.09 46.20 -22.79
N PRO A 986 21.39 45.50 -21.93
CA PRO A 986 21.90 44.25 -21.37
C PRO A 986 22.11 43.27 -22.53
N GLU A 987 23.24 42.58 -22.55
CA GLU A 987 23.51 41.48 -23.49
C GLU A 987 22.58 40.31 -23.31
#